data_ef16c64584e5c27837143b5f5efb1211
#
_entry.id   ef16c64584e5c27837143b5f5efb1211
#
_cell.length_a   1.000
_cell.length_b   1.000
_cell.length_c   1.000
_cell.angle_alpha   90.00
_cell.angle_beta   90.00
_cell.angle_gamma   90.00
#
_symmetry.space_group_name_H-M   'P 1'
#
loop_
_entity.id
_entity.type
_entity.pdbx_description
1 polymer ?
#
loop_
_entity_poly.entity_id
_entity_poly.type
_entity_poly.pdbx_seq_one_letter_code
_entity_poly.pdbx_strand_id
1 'polypeptide(L)'
;MTIYYNPACSATPYRNRENGVEVGNVYCGNFQLLQRLLFYAGVPFLPASNEKRVAYYHASMQGKVGASSPFYQSFKTDSAGMSRAILSWRDALVEVGWNVKSYTGNSIKLSLLRDVEPADMPKGEADYWNQLIQIASVGRILPEGTNVVVSCSEQEIKPHIAHILAKQQEFGVEVEYCADRKPYAVGNLGEIQEAIISKSQDKIVLGKNDNTLRYVSFMNEDDAMRYVATEPIDRSAVYFCSNPKRFDNTLRLLGKPTIGSSMAAGSPQVVQLFMLGNGLFEYPLNVHRIIEWLNLPITPIERGLCRVLCKALTDSGGINNAEWNDAKDKYLASKNDKKRFAKQVDVFLPIPQSDIVDIECVKSFNENLRKWAVQQLAMKDSNYSDIVKEQIASIESYCSTLIKMLENPPEGLTFLDLQLWCKNIAQPSTYTQYDAEVCSHTTIAAMGDLHDVADSIVWFPAEDSGVVAYPFEMLNNAEYSEVEAAGAMPYSRAQHTLINQTAMQRLLLNTKSLTIIEAKKCNGEKVARHPLVLQINERIEGGLKSIAEHKALSDEYTATDHQVINQSENPILVELGDHANLKERHERYEDEAKQAESYSSISQLIEHPFTYVCERCAGLKDLVMPSAQDLERTLGNVAHLIIEKVFDGKPIKNACDYYKTEYETIFEESVNEKGLLLRLPEYAIELRRLKLKMKEALDKLAETIINNGLTVEACEYEFKQAKWAEAGDGVTLGGSRADMLLSDKYEGKVMFDFKYSSKSSKSRKTEVEENRALQLEVYRYMAKQEFGKDTNVRVAYVLLPDVTILTADDFDDIYAITLKSERAGSNVMREAANSYRLRWEQLKAGKIERVEGCATGTGEYAVQEADKGLFPLSVYDKKYSEDKFDKGYKNLK
;
A
#
# COMPACT_ATOMS: atom_id res chain seq x y z
N MET A 1 25.45 -12.67 43.67
CA MET A 1 24.44 -12.33 42.63
C MET A 1 23.74 -13.63 42.21
N THR A 2 22.42 -13.61 42.10
CA THR A 2 21.69 -14.80 41.65
C THR A 2 21.07 -14.55 40.27
N ILE A 3 21.33 -15.44 39.32
CA ILE A 3 20.73 -15.44 38.00
C ILE A 3 19.60 -16.47 37.96
N TYR A 4 18.38 -16.01 37.84
CA TYR A 4 17.20 -16.85 37.67
C TYR A 4 16.98 -17.04 36.16
N TYR A 5 17.32 -18.20 35.66
CA TYR A 5 17.20 -18.53 34.24
C TYR A 5 15.94 -19.34 33.97
N ASN A 6 15.12 -18.80 33.08
CA ASN A 6 13.93 -19.46 32.55
C ASN A 6 14.06 -19.63 31.03
N PRO A 7 14.32 -20.85 30.53
CA PRO A 7 14.51 -21.11 29.10
C PRO A 7 13.26 -20.84 28.24
N ALA A 8 12.07 -20.82 28.85
CA ALA A 8 10.83 -20.56 28.19
C ALA A 8 10.50 -19.06 28.07
N CYS A 9 11.23 -18.20 28.75
CA CYS A 9 11.00 -16.76 28.73
C CYS A 9 11.52 -16.14 27.42
N SER A 10 10.64 -15.38 26.76
CA SER A 10 10.95 -14.72 25.50
C SER A 10 11.52 -13.30 25.69
N ALA A 11 11.08 -12.59 26.73
CA ALA A 11 11.44 -11.21 26.98
C ALA A 11 11.59 -10.92 28.48
N THR A 12 10.76 -10.03 29.02
CA THR A 12 10.77 -9.69 30.47
C THR A 12 9.81 -10.63 31.19
N PRO A 13 10.30 -11.45 32.15
CA PRO A 13 9.47 -12.38 32.88
C PRO A 13 8.50 -11.65 33.81
N TYR A 14 7.27 -12.14 33.89
CA TYR A 14 6.30 -11.71 34.89
C TYR A 14 6.76 -12.07 36.28
N ARG A 15 6.68 -11.08 37.16
CA ARG A 15 6.99 -11.20 38.57
C ARG A 15 5.82 -10.73 39.43
N ASN A 16 5.38 -11.54 40.39
CA ASN A 16 4.42 -11.12 41.38
C ASN A 16 5.18 -10.35 42.48
N ARG A 17 5.23 -9.02 42.35
CA ARG A 17 5.95 -8.16 43.30
C ARG A 17 5.01 -7.74 44.42
N GLU A 18 5.07 -8.39 45.54
CA GLU A 18 4.61 -7.83 46.79
C GLU A 18 5.69 -6.88 47.31
N ASN A 19 5.53 -5.58 47.07
CA ASN A 19 6.26 -4.45 47.67
C ASN A 19 7.75 -4.69 48.05
N GLY A 20 8.66 -4.33 47.16
CA GLY A 20 10.09 -4.33 47.51
C GLY A 20 11.00 -4.10 46.31
N VAL A 21 12.18 -3.57 46.53
CA VAL A 21 13.27 -3.48 45.57
C VAL A 21 14.21 -4.65 45.85
N GLU A 22 14.38 -5.53 44.90
CA GLU A 22 15.39 -6.58 44.90
C GLU A 22 16.67 -6.08 44.26
N VAL A 23 17.79 -6.28 44.92
CA VAL A 23 19.12 -5.95 44.41
C VAL A 23 19.98 -7.21 44.34
N GLY A 24 20.67 -7.38 43.23
CA GLY A 24 21.57 -8.53 43.05
C GLY A 24 20.93 -9.77 42.41
N ASN A 25 19.64 -9.72 42.06
CA ASN A 25 18.92 -10.76 41.34
C ASN A 25 18.68 -10.36 39.89
N VAL A 26 18.93 -11.31 38.95
CA VAL A 26 18.74 -11.13 37.52
C VAL A 26 17.80 -12.22 37.01
N TYR A 27 16.71 -11.85 36.40
CA TYR A 27 15.72 -12.74 35.78
C TYR A 27 15.87 -12.69 34.26
N CYS A 28 16.11 -13.82 33.61
CA CYS A 28 16.43 -13.84 32.19
C CYS A 28 15.92 -15.08 31.47
N GLY A 29 15.63 -14.89 30.19
CA GLY A 29 15.45 -15.92 29.19
C GLY A 29 16.76 -16.22 28.43
N ASN A 30 16.66 -16.98 27.32
CA ASN A 30 17.82 -17.37 26.52
C ASN A 30 18.64 -16.18 26.01
N PHE A 31 17.98 -15.18 25.45
CA PHE A 31 18.64 -14.00 24.87
C PHE A 31 19.35 -13.14 25.92
N GLN A 32 18.69 -12.88 27.03
CA GLN A 32 19.31 -12.11 28.13
C GLN A 32 20.44 -12.90 28.81
N LEU A 33 20.31 -14.22 28.92
CA LEU A 33 21.40 -15.07 29.41
C LEU A 33 22.64 -14.97 28.50
N LEU A 34 22.44 -15.07 27.17
CA LEU A 34 23.50 -14.87 26.18
C LEU A 34 24.20 -13.52 26.37
N GLN A 35 23.45 -12.45 26.44
CA GLN A 35 23.98 -11.08 26.63
C GLN A 35 24.80 -10.96 27.92
N ARG A 36 24.31 -11.55 29.01
CA ARG A 36 25.00 -11.54 30.31
C ARG A 36 26.30 -12.34 30.29
N LEU A 37 26.26 -13.51 29.73
CA LEU A 37 27.48 -14.34 29.62
C LEU A 37 28.55 -13.66 28.75
N LEU A 38 28.15 -13.07 27.61
CA LEU A 38 29.07 -12.32 26.74
C LEU A 38 29.63 -11.08 27.46
N PHE A 39 28.78 -10.36 28.19
CA PHE A 39 29.24 -9.20 28.99
C PHE A 39 30.34 -9.59 29.99
N TYR A 40 30.12 -10.67 30.76
CA TYR A 40 31.13 -11.14 31.72
C TYR A 40 32.34 -11.76 31.04
N ALA A 41 32.19 -12.32 29.85
CA ALA A 41 33.30 -12.81 29.04
C ALA A 41 34.08 -11.66 28.35
N GLY A 42 33.68 -10.41 28.50
CA GLY A 42 34.29 -9.24 27.84
C GLY A 42 34.10 -9.20 26.32
N VAL A 43 33.09 -9.88 25.81
CA VAL A 43 32.78 -9.95 24.37
C VAL A 43 31.70 -8.96 24.02
N PRO A 44 31.96 -7.99 23.14
CA PRO A 44 30.91 -7.07 22.67
C PRO A 44 29.84 -7.81 21.85
N PHE A 45 28.57 -7.58 22.19
CA PHE A 45 27.44 -8.20 21.49
C PHE A 45 26.85 -7.21 20.46
N LEU A 46 27.17 -7.41 19.20
CA LEU A 46 26.76 -6.60 18.06
C LEU A 46 26.31 -7.51 16.91
N PRO A 47 25.19 -8.24 17.07
CA PRO A 47 24.72 -9.15 16.03
C PRO A 47 24.29 -8.37 14.79
N ALA A 48 24.69 -8.83 13.61
CA ALA A 48 24.18 -8.32 12.34
C ALA A 48 22.75 -8.77 12.13
N SER A 49 21.97 -7.96 11.44
CA SER A 49 20.60 -8.32 11.05
C SER A 49 20.58 -9.57 10.16
N ASN A 50 19.50 -10.32 10.24
CA ASN A 50 19.36 -11.55 9.47
C ASN A 50 19.38 -11.26 7.96
N GLU A 51 18.75 -10.17 7.52
CA GLU A 51 18.69 -9.74 6.13
C GLU A 51 20.09 -9.46 5.58
N LYS A 52 20.94 -8.76 6.35
CA LYS A 52 22.34 -8.51 5.99
C LYS A 52 23.10 -9.82 5.84
N ARG A 53 22.92 -10.76 6.74
CA ARG A 53 23.58 -12.08 6.72
C ARG A 53 23.11 -12.92 5.52
N VAL A 54 21.81 -12.88 5.19
CA VAL A 54 21.25 -13.52 3.98
C VAL A 54 21.90 -12.97 2.72
N ALA A 55 22.16 -11.66 2.64
CA ALA A 55 22.81 -11.06 1.47
C ALA A 55 24.26 -11.57 1.28
N TYR A 56 25.01 -11.78 2.36
CA TYR A 56 26.36 -12.38 2.31
C TYR A 56 26.31 -13.82 1.80
N TYR A 57 25.33 -14.61 2.28
CA TYR A 57 25.11 -15.96 1.77
C TYR A 57 24.70 -15.96 0.30
N HIS A 58 23.78 -15.09 -0.08
CA HIS A 58 23.33 -14.95 -1.45
C HIS A 58 24.50 -14.65 -2.40
N ALA A 59 25.32 -13.65 -2.08
CA ALA A 59 26.49 -13.29 -2.88
C ALA A 59 27.52 -14.45 -2.98
N SER A 60 27.72 -15.20 -1.90
CA SER A 60 28.60 -16.37 -1.90
C SER A 60 28.03 -17.53 -2.73
N MET A 61 26.74 -17.79 -2.62
CA MET A 61 26.05 -18.86 -3.34
C MET A 61 26.00 -18.61 -4.85
N GLN A 62 25.82 -17.38 -5.28
CA GLN A 62 25.82 -17.00 -6.70
C GLN A 62 27.12 -17.44 -7.40
N GLY A 63 28.27 -17.34 -6.72
CA GLY A 63 29.55 -17.75 -7.30
C GLY A 63 29.88 -19.24 -7.21
N LYS A 64 29.10 -20.03 -6.42
CA LYS A 64 29.48 -21.40 -6.04
C LYS A 64 28.41 -22.45 -6.36
N VAL A 65 27.15 -22.09 -6.47
CA VAL A 65 26.03 -23.01 -6.78
C VAL A 65 25.89 -23.11 -8.30
N GLY A 66 26.42 -24.17 -8.88
CA GLY A 66 26.33 -24.46 -10.33
C GLY A 66 25.32 -25.57 -10.63
N ALA A 67 25.13 -25.87 -11.92
CA ALA A 67 24.16 -26.86 -12.40
C ALA A 67 24.31 -28.29 -11.82
N SER A 68 25.48 -28.62 -11.28
CA SER A 68 25.74 -29.89 -10.60
C SER A 68 25.31 -29.90 -9.12
N SER A 69 24.98 -28.74 -8.57
CA SER A 69 24.54 -28.65 -7.17
C SER A 69 23.10 -29.17 -7.01
N PRO A 70 22.82 -29.98 -5.98
CA PRO A 70 21.48 -30.47 -5.71
C PRO A 70 20.46 -29.34 -5.43
N PHE A 71 20.91 -28.15 -5.06
CA PHE A 71 20.09 -26.98 -4.78
C PHE A 71 19.97 -26.00 -5.95
N TYR A 72 20.60 -26.30 -7.11
CA TYR A 72 20.65 -25.37 -8.24
C TYR A 72 19.27 -24.91 -8.71
N GLN A 73 18.32 -25.83 -8.89
CA GLN A 73 16.98 -25.48 -9.37
C GLN A 73 16.23 -24.59 -8.35
N SER A 74 16.26 -24.95 -7.06
CA SER A 74 15.64 -24.14 -6.02
C SER A 74 16.27 -22.75 -5.91
N PHE A 75 17.61 -22.68 -6.00
CA PHE A 75 18.32 -21.43 -5.98
C PHE A 75 18.04 -20.57 -7.21
N LYS A 76 17.92 -21.18 -8.39
CA LYS A 76 17.55 -20.48 -9.62
C LYS A 76 16.12 -19.92 -9.54
N THR A 77 15.19 -20.62 -8.88
CA THR A 77 13.80 -20.19 -8.77
C THR A 77 13.61 -19.09 -7.71
N ASP A 78 14.21 -19.24 -6.56
CA ASP A 78 14.20 -18.26 -5.46
C ASP A 78 15.54 -18.21 -4.76
N SER A 79 16.45 -17.43 -5.29
CA SER A 79 17.82 -17.33 -4.77
C SER A 79 17.88 -16.72 -3.37
N ALA A 80 17.04 -15.76 -3.05
CA ALA A 80 16.99 -15.10 -1.75
C ALA A 80 16.37 -16.01 -0.69
N GLY A 81 15.25 -16.67 -1.01
CA GLY A 81 14.62 -17.64 -0.12
C GLY A 81 15.51 -18.84 0.17
N MET A 82 16.20 -19.37 -0.86
CA MET A 82 17.14 -20.47 -0.67
C MET A 82 18.35 -20.06 0.20
N SER A 83 18.87 -18.83 0.00
CA SER A 83 19.96 -18.31 0.83
C SER A 83 19.55 -18.15 2.29
N ARG A 84 18.31 -17.75 2.54
CA ARG A 84 17.72 -17.68 3.89
C ARG A 84 17.60 -19.06 4.52
N ALA A 85 17.13 -20.05 3.76
CA ALA A 85 17.02 -21.43 4.25
C ALA A 85 18.39 -22.02 4.61
N ILE A 86 19.39 -21.84 3.76
CA ILE A 86 20.78 -22.30 4.01
C ILE A 86 21.37 -21.60 5.24
N LEU A 87 21.18 -20.30 5.39
CA LEU A 87 21.62 -19.55 6.57
C LEU A 87 20.93 -20.06 7.85
N SER A 88 19.64 -20.37 7.80
CA SER A 88 18.90 -20.92 8.93
C SER A 88 19.44 -22.30 9.34
N TRP A 89 19.75 -23.16 8.37
CA TRP A 89 20.38 -24.47 8.64
C TRP A 89 21.76 -24.30 9.26
N ARG A 90 22.57 -23.41 8.69
CA ARG A 90 23.92 -23.09 9.24
C ARG A 90 23.81 -22.61 10.68
N ASP A 91 22.90 -21.67 10.95
CA ASP A 91 22.76 -21.09 12.28
C ASP A 91 22.30 -22.12 13.32
N ALA A 92 21.36 -22.99 12.97
CA ALA A 92 20.93 -24.05 13.83
C ALA A 92 22.10 -24.98 14.25
N LEU A 93 23.03 -25.27 13.32
CA LEU A 93 24.18 -26.09 13.58
C LEU A 93 25.26 -25.34 14.38
N VAL A 94 25.50 -24.09 14.01
CA VAL A 94 26.53 -23.27 14.69
C VAL A 94 26.13 -22.95 16.12
N GLU A 95 24.84 -22.70 16.39
CA GLU A 95 24.32 -22.47 17.74
C GLU A 95 24.70 -23.60 18.71
N VAL A 96 24.71 -24.83 18.21
CA VAL A 96 25.02 -26.03 19.02
C VAL A 96 26.48 -26.47 18.96
N GLY A 97 27.36 -25.62 18.49
CA GLY A 97 28.81 -25.83 18.54
C GLY A 97 29.44 -26.36 17.25
N TRP A 98 28.71 -26.51 16.14
CA TRP A 98 29.28 -26.98 14.88
C TRP A 98 30.21 -25.93 14.26
N ASN A 99 31.38 -26.38 13.80
CA ASN A 99 32.31 -25.52 13.07
C ASN A 99 32.18 -25.76 11.56
N VAL A 100 31.53 -24.82 10.86
CA VAL A 100 31.25 -24.90 9.43
C VAL A 100 32.50 -25.15 8.59
N LYS A 101 33.58 -24.40 8.87
CA LYS A 101 34.84 -24.42 8.06
C LYS A 101 35.66 -25.68 8.24
N SER A 102 35.51 -26.37 9.35
CA SER A 102 36.31 -27.59 9.67
C SER A 102 35.67 -28.90 9.22
N TYR A 103 34.50 -28.87 8.60
CA TYR A 103 33.80 -30.06 8.18
C TYR A 103 34.54 -30.80 7.04
N THR A 104 34.83 -32.09 7.26
CA THR A 104 35.54 -33.00 6.33
C THR A 104 34.77 -34.29 6.04
N GLY A 105 33.47 -34.36 6.47
CA GLY A 105 32.62 -35.54 6.28
C GLY A 105 32.13 -35.73 4.83
N ASN A 106 31.30 -36.75 4.64
CA ASN A 106 30.84 -37.20 3.33
C ASN A 106 29.47 -36.64 2.89
N SER A 107 28.75 -35.93 3.76
CA SER A 107 27.46 -35.36 3.38
C SER A 107 27.62 -34.26 2.34
N ILE A 108 26.91 -34.39 1.22
CA ILE A 108 26.89 -33.38 0.17
C ILE A 108 26.29 -32.05 0.69
N LYS A 109 25.26 -32.14 1.54
CA LYS A 109 24.58 -31.01 2.15
C LYS A 109 25.49 -30.24 3.11
N LEU A 110 26.15 -30.93 4.04
CA LEU A 110 27.06 -30.31 5.00
C LEU A 110 28.32 -29.79 4.31
N SER A 111 28.80 -30.47 3.27
CA SER A 111 29.91 -29.98 2.42
C SER A 111 29.52 -28.69 1.69
N LEU A 112 28.28 -28.61 1.17
CA LEU A 112 27.80 -27.38 0.55
C LEU A 112 27.76 -26.23 1.56
N LEU A 113 27.25 -26.44 2.78
CA LEU A 113 27.27 -25.40 3.83
C LEU A 113 28.66 -24.84 4.07
N ARG A 114 29.69 -25.74 4.15
CA ARG A 114 31.09 -25.34 4.25
C ARG A 114 31.56 -24.52 3.03
N ASP A 115 31.23 -25.00 1.83
CA ASP A 115 31.75 -24.43 0.58
C ASP A 115 31.12 -23.06 0.28
N VAL A 116 29.85 -22.84 0.66
CA VAL A 116 29.18 -21.56 0.48
C VAL A 116 29.38 -20.58 1.66
N GLU A 117 30.00 -21.01 2.77
CA GLU A 117 30.23 -20.10 3.90
C GLU A 117 31.07 -18.90 3.46
N PRO A 118 30.56 -17.66 3.60
CA PRO A 118 31.33 -16.45 3.29
C PRO A 118 32.57 -16.31 4.16
N ALA A 119 33.64 -15.79 3.60
CA ALA A 119 34.87 -15.59 4.35
C ALA A 119 34.72 -14.57 5.47
N ASP A 120 33.97 -13.53 5.22
CA ASP A 120 33.71 -12.34 6.02
C ASP A 120 32.26 -12.31 6.59
N MET A 121 31.72 -13.49 6.91
CA MET A 121 30.37 -13.65 7.43
C MET A 121 30.14 -12.81 8.69
N PRO A 122 29.16 -11.86 8.67
CA PRO A 122 28.81 -11.10 9.87
C PRO A 122 28.22 -12.00 10.95
N LYS A 123 28.64 -11.81 12.20
CA LYS A 123 28.16 -12.62 13.32
C LYS A 123 26.69 -12.40 13.59
N GLY A 124 25.93 -13.48 13.77
CA GLY A 124 24.58 -13.52 14.31
C GLY A 124 24.55 -14.13 15.70
N GLU A 125 23.36 -14.30 16.26
CA GLU A 125 23.18 -14.86 17.61
C GLU A 125 23.82 -16.25 17.76
N ALA A 126 23.68 -17.14 16.77
CA ALA A 126 24.25 -18.46 16.75
C ALA A 126 25.79 -18.45 16.87
N ASP A 127 26.47 -17.50 16.23
CA ASP A 127 27.93 -17.36 16.31
C ASP A 127 28.38 -16.95 17.71
N TYR A 128 27.61 -16.17 18.44
CA TYR A 128 27.90 -15.80 19.82
C TYR A 128 27.67 -16.96 20.79
N TRP A 129 26.64 -17.78 20.59
CA TRP A 129 26.50 -19.02 21.37
C TRP A 129 27.67 -19.95 21.14
N ASN A 130 28.10 -20.16 19.90
CA ASN A 130 29.28 -20.98 19.59
C ASN A 130 30.55 -20.44 20.27
N GLN A 131 30.73 -19.10 20.21
CA GLN A 131 31.86 -18.47 20.89
C GLN A 131 31.83 -18.69 22.41
N LEU A 132 30.65 -18.63 23.04
CA LEU A 132 30.50 -18.93 24.47
C LEU A 132 30.81 -20.38 24.83
N ILE A 133 30.43 -21.37 24.01
CA ILE A 133 30.78 -22.77 24.19
C ILE A 133 32.30 -22.91 24.27
N GLN A 134 33.03 -22.25 23.39
CA GLN A 134 34.50 -22.29 23.38
C GLN A 134 35.10 -21.59 24.61
N ILE A 135 34.62 -20.40 24.99
CA ILE A 135 35.12 -19.66 26.17
C ILE A 135 34.82 -20.45 27.45
N ALA A 136 33.58 -20.98 27.57
CA ALA A 136 33.20 -21.76 28.78
C ALA A 136 34.04 -23.01 29.00
N SER A 137 34.59 -23.61 27.93
CA SER A 137 35.45 -24.82 28.02
C SER A 137 36.84 -24.51 28.53
N VAL A 138 37.29 -23.25 28.50
CA VAL A 138 38.65 -22.87 28.89
C VAL A 138 38.73 -22.05 30.18
N GLY A 139 37.61 -21.53 30.69
CA GLY A 139 37.65 -20.72 31.90
C GLY A 139 36.29 -20.33 32.47
N ARG A 140 36.34 -19.77 33.65
CA ARG A 140 35.18 -19.20 34.32
C ARG A 140 34.73 -17.90 33.64
N ILE A 141 33.44 -17.82 33.35
CA ILE A 141 32.82 -16.65 32.77
C ILE A 141 32.14 -15.80 33.84
N LEU A 142 31.36 -16.45 34.72
CA LEU A 142 30.58 -15.78 35.74
C LEU A 142 31.43 -15.30 36.91
N PRO A 143 31.18 -14.11 37.48
CA PRO A 143 31.89 -13.60 38.63
C PRO A 143 31.83 -14.54 39.83
N GLU A 144 32.79 -14.42 40.72
CA GLU A 144 32.82 -15.18 42.01
C GLU A 144 31.59 -14.83 42.88
N GLY A 145 30.99 -15.87 43.52
CA GLY A 145 29.76 -15.68 44.30
C GLY A 145 28.50 -15.49 43.45
N THR A 146 28.54 -15.85 42.16
CA THR A 146 27.33 -15.91 41.32
C THR A 146 26.70 -17.29 41.38
N ASN A 147 25.40 -17.36 41.68
CA ASN A 147 24.61 -18.58 41.63
C ASN A 147 23.65 -18.51 40.45
N VAL A 148 23.38 -19.63 39.79
CA VAL A 148 22.40 -19.76 38.70
C VAL A 148 21.30 -20.72 39.14
N VAL A 149 20.05 -20.23 39.15
CA VAL A 149 18.86 -21.02 39.45
C VAL A 149 18.09 -21.22 38.15
N VAL A 150 18.03 -22.44 37.64
CA VAL A 150 17.35 -22.82 36.43
C VAL A 150 15.94 -23.30 36.78
N SER A 151 14.91 -22.70 36.16
CA SER A 151 13.52 -22.93 36.53
C SER A 151 12.92 -24.24 36.01
N CYS A 152 13.73 -25.19 35.57
CA CYS A 152 13.31 -26.50 35.04
C CYS A 152 14.43 -27.50 35.16
N SER A 153 14.21 -28.75 34.76
CA SER A 153 15.28 -29.79 34.75
C SER A 153 16.28 -29.57 33.62
N GLU A 154 17.46 -30.15 33.75
CA GLU A 154 18.50 -30.07 32.73
C GLU A 154 18.06 -30.60 31.37
N GLN A 155 17.18 -31.61 31.33
CA GLN A 155 16.65 -32.20 30.08
C GLN A 155 15.69 -31.26 29.33
N GLU A 156 15.16 -30.25 29.99
CA GLU A 156 14.18 -29.27 29.45
C GLU A 156 14.83 -27.98 28.93
N ILE A 157 16.18 -27.96 28.90
CA ILE A 157 16.94 -26.85 28.29
C ILE A 157 17.71 -27.32 27.05
N LYS A 158 18.12 -26.38 26.22
CA LYS A 158 18.94 -26.71 25.03
C LYS A 158 20.29 -27.25 25.46
N PRO A 159 20.81 -28.35 24.87
CA PRO A 159 22.05 -29.01 25.28
C PRO A 159 23.28 -28.12 25.37
N HIS A 160 23.46 -27.20 24.42
CA HIS A 160 24.62 -26.29 24.45
C HIS A 160 24.56 -25.31 25.63
N ILE A 161 23.38 -24.91 26.09
CA ILE A 161 23.22 -24.07 27.30
C ILE A 161 23.52 -24.92 28.54
N ALA A 162 22.98 -26.16 28.61
CA ALA A 162 23.32 -27.09 29.68
C ALA A 162 24.81 -27.32 29.77
N HIS A 163 25.50 -27.54 28.66
CA HIS A 163 26.94 -27.68 28.57
C HIS A 163 27.69 -26.45 29.11
N ILE A 164 27.30 -25.23 28.72
CA ILE A 164 27.92 -24.01 29.25
C ILE A 164 27.74 -23.93 30.77
N LEU A 165 26.55 -24.20 31.30
CA LEU A 165 26.28 -24.15 32.73
C LEU A 165 27.07 -25.23 33.47
N ALA A 166 27.14 -26.46 32.95
CA ALA A 166 27.95 -27.54 33.51
C ALA A 166 29.46 -27.18 33.57
N LYS A 167 30.00 -26.56 32.50
CA LYS A 167 31.36 -26.05 32.52
C LYS A 167 31.59 -24.96 33.57
N GLN A 168 30.61 -24.06 33.76
CA GLN A 168 30.71 -23.09 34.83
C GLN A 168 30.67 -23.71 36.23
N GLN A 169 29.95 -24.82 36.45
CA GLN A 169 29.97 -25.59 37.66
C GLN A 169 31.38 -26.19 37.93
N GLU A 170 32.06 -26.73 36.91
CA GLU A 170 33.44 -27.20 37.02
C GLU A 170 34.38 -26.09 37.51
N PHE A 171 34.12 -24.83 37.17
CA PHE A 171 34.83 -23.63 37.60
C PHE A 171 34.28 -23.01 38.91
N GLY A 172 33.43 -23.72 39.66
CA GLY A 172 32.97 -23.33 41.00
C GLY A 172 31.79 -22.33 41.00
N VAL A 173 30.97 -22.31 39.96
CA VAL A 173 29.67 -21.58 39.95
C VAL A 173 28.60 -22.54 40.49
N GLU A 174 27.79 -22.11 41.43
CA GLU A 174 26.65 -22.91 41.90
C GLU A 174 25.52 -22.84 40.86
N VAL A 175 25.07 -24.01 40.36
CA VAL A 175 23.93 -24.13 39.43
C VAL A 175 22.93 -25.09 40.04
N GLU A 176 21.72 -24.58 40.28
CA GLU A 176 20.61 -25.33 40.84
C GLU A 176 19.51 -25.49 39.76
N TYR A 177 19.01 -26.71 39.58
CA TYR A 177 17.87 -27.04 38.68
C TYR A 177 16.61 -27.27 39.49
N CYS A 178 15.56 -26.44 39.27
CA CYS A 178 14.27 -26.57 39.93
C CYS A 178 13.38 -27.54 39.12
N ALA A 179 13.58 -28.83 39.28
CA ALA A 179 12.84 -29.86 38.59
C ALA A 179 11.47 -30.19 39.24
N ASP A 180 11.34 -29.94 40.56
CA ASP A 180 10.15 -30.29 41.30
C ASP A 180 8.98 -29.34 40.96
N ARG A 181 7.94 -29.92 40.42
CA ARG A 181 6.68 -29.24 40.11
C ARG A 181 5.60 -29.69 41.08
N LYS A 182 4.79 -28.70 41.51
CA LYS A 182 3.63 -28.94 42.36
C LYS A 182 2.44 -28.15 41.86
N PRO A 183 1.22 -28.62 42.10
CA PRO A 183 0.05 -27.79 41.81
C PRO A 183 0.02 -26.57 42.73
N TYR A 184 -0.29 -25.41 42.16
CA TYR A 184 -0.46 -24.17 42.89
C TYR A 184 -1.92 -23.78 43.08
N ALA A 185 -2.79 -24.30 42.20
CA ALA A 185 -4.22 -24.12 42.30
C ALA A 185 -4.85 -25.18 43.21
N VAL A 186 -6.04 -24.87 43.69
CA VAL A 186 -6.94 -25.82 44.36
C VAL A 186 -8.14 -26.11 43.43
N GLY A 187 -9.01 -27.03 43.80
CA GLY A 187 -10.22 -27.34 43.05
C GLY A 187 -9.96 -27.88 41.63
N ASN A 188 -10.84 -27.54 40.70
CA ASN A 188 -10.79 -28.08 39.31
C ASN A 188 -9.43 -27.87 38.62
N LEU A 189 -8.88 -26.67 38.73
CA LEU A 189 -7.57 -26.37 38.10
C LEU A 189 -6.44 -27.13 38.81
N GLY A 190 -6.49 -27.28 40.13
CA GLY A 190 -5.49 -28.04 40.92
C GLY A 190 -5.46 -29.49 40.51
N GLU A 191 -6.62 -30.16 40.33
CA GLU A 191 -6.70 -31.54 39.86
C GLU A 191 -6.14 -31.71 38.43
N ILE A 192 -6.36 -30.71 37.56
CA ILE A 192 -5.76 -30.73 36.21
C ILE A 192 -4.25 -30.53 36.28
N GLN A 193 -3.77 -29.58 37.10
CA GLN A 193 -2.33 -29.38 37.31
C GLN A 193 -1.66 -30.68 37.81
N GLU A 194 -2.26 -31.34 38.80
CA GLU A 194 -1.78 -32.62 39.34
C GLU A 194 -1.75 -33.71 38.27
N ALA A 195 -2.81 -33.84 37.46
CA ALA A 195 -2.86 -34.83 36.39
C ALA A 195 -1.82 -34.58 35.30
N ILE A 196 -1.53 -33.32 34.98
CA ILE A 196 -0.48 -32.95 34.00
C ILE A 196 0.92 -33.26 34.57
N ILE A 197 1.17 -32.92 35.84
CA ILE A 197 2.47 -33.16 36.52
C ILE A 197 2.73 -34.66 36.64
N SER A 198 1.74 -35.41 37.10
CA SER A 198 1.82 -36.87 37.28
C SER A 198 1.73 -37.66 35.98
N LYS A 199 1.44 -36.98 34.85
CA LYS A 199 1.17 -37.60 33.54
C LYS A 199 0.01 -38.64 33.57
N SER A 200 -0.93 -38.50 34.51
CA SER A 200 -2.10 -39.39 34.59
C SER A 200 -2.94 -39.30 33.31
N GLN A 201 -3.54 -40.41 32.90
CA GLN A 201 -4.48 -40.47 31.80
C GLN A 201 -5.95 -40.52 32.30
N ASP A 202 -6.18 -40.48 33.59
CA ASP A 202 -7.50 -40.58 34.19
C ASP A 202 -8.33 -39.33 33.88
N LYS A 203 -9.64 -39.53 33.72
CA LYS A 203 -10.59 -38.44 33.50
C LYS A 203 -10.97 -37.82 34.84
N ILE A 204 -11.01 -36.51 34.86
CA ILE A 204 -11.35 -35.69 36.01
C ILE A 204 -12.81 -35.25 35.87
N VAL A 205 -13.59 -35.47 36.95
CA VAL A 205 -14.98 -34.98 37.06
C VAL A 205 -14.92 -33.63 37.70
N LEU A 206 -15.20 -32.55 36.95
CA LEU A 206 -15.14 -31.19 37.49
C LEU A 206 -16.27 -30.88 38.47
N GLY A 207 -15.93 -30.26 39.56
CA GLY A 207 -16.88 -29.73 40.55
C GLY A 207 -17.66 -28.55 40.00
N LYS A 208 -18.93 -28.42 40.38
CA LYS A 208 -19.77 -27.28 39.98
C LYS A 208 -19.40 -26.05 40.80
N ASN A 209 -19.49 -24.89 40.17
CA ASN A 209 -19.22 -23.56 40.80
C ASN A 209 -17.79 -23.35 41.30
N ASP A 210 -16.84 -23.98 40.68
CA ASP A 210 -15.42 -23.75 40.91
C ASP A 210 -14.91 -22.69 39.95
N ASN A 211 -14.48 -21.54 40.46
CA ASN A 211 -13.97 -20.42 39.67
C ASN A 211 -12.48 -20.53 39.34
N THR A 212 -11.82 -21.62 39.70
CA THR A 212 -10.38 -21.81 39.45
C THR A 212 -10.11 -22.10 37.99
N LEU A 213 -11.03 -22.77 37.28
CA LEU A 213 -10.99 -22.98 35.82
C LEU A 213 -12.28 -22.49 35.19
N ARG A 214 -12.17 -21.50 34.30
CA ARG A 214 -13.29 -20.96 33.54
C ARG A 214 -13.05 -21.15 32.05
N TYR A 215 -14.09 -21.46 31.30
CA TYR A 215 -14.03 -21.60 29.85
C TYR A 215 -15.18 -20.86 29.18
N VAL A 216 -14.82 -19.95 28.27
CA VAL A 216 -15.77 -19.15 27.48
C VAL A 216 -15.46 -19.35 25.99
N SER A 217 -16.49 -19.48 25.16
CA SER A 217 -16.33 -19.71 23.73
C SER A 217 -17.14 -18.71 22.92
N PHE A 218 -16.45 -18.04 21.99
CA PHE A 218 -17.04 -17.11 21.02
C PHE A 218 -16.95 -17.67 19.60
N MET A 219 -17.79 -17.12 18.69
CA MET A 219 -17.70 -17.48 17.28
C MET A 219 -16.50 -16.83 16.60
N ASN A 220 -16.20 -15.56 16.92
CA ASN A 220 -15.17 -14.75 16.31
C ASN A 220 -14.19 -14.23 17.36
N GLU A 221 -12.95 -13.96 16.94
CA GLU A 221 -11.93 -13.38 17.80
C GLU A 221 -12.27 -11.95 18.29
N ASP A 222 -12.97 -11.14 17.44
CA ASP A 222 -13.38 -9.79 17.84
C ASP A 222 -14.34 -9.81 19.01
N ASP A 223 -15.25 -10.78 19.07
CA ASP A 223 -16.18 -10.93 20.18
C ASP A 223 -15.44 -11.34 21.45
N ALA A 224 -14.43 -12.23 21.34
CA ALA A 224 -13.57 -12.59 22.46
C ALA A 224 -12.78 -11.40 23.00
N MET A 225 -12.20 -10.59 22.11
CA MET A 225 -11.45 -9.38 22.50
C MET A 225 -12.33 -8.30 23.11
N ARG A 226 -13.53 -8.06 22.52
CA ARG A 226 -14.51 -7.12 23.10
C ARG A 226 -14.97 -7.56 24.48
N TYR A 227 -15.24 -8.84 24.66
CA TYR A 227 -15.61 -9.38 25.97
C TYR A 227 -14.55 -9.04 27.02
N VAL A 228 -13.27 -9.33 26.77
CA VAL A 228 -12.18 -9.00 27.71
C VAL A 228 -12.03 -7.49 27.91
N ALA A 229 -12.15 -6.69 26.84
CA ALA A 229 -12.00 -5.24 26.92
C ALA A 229 -13.12 -4.57 27.71
N THR A 230 -14.30 -5.19 27.83
CA THR A 230 -15.48 -4.63 28.54
C THR A 230 -15.58 -5.09 29.96
N GLU A 231 -15.05 -6.25 30.31
CA GLU A 231 -14.99 -6.69 31.71
C GLU A 231 -14.14 -5.71 32.53
N PRO A 232 -14.45 -5.54 33.83
CA PRO A 232 -13.60 -4.76 34.72
C PRO A 232 -12.16 -5.32 34.73
N ILE A 233 -11.18 -4.43 34.64
CA ILE A 233 -9.77 -4.86 34.64
C ILE A 233 -9.43 -5.40 36.05
N ASP A 234 -9.15 -6.69 36.13
CA ASP A 234 -8.58 -7.31 37.31
C ASP A 234 -7.08 -7.03 37.36
N ARG A 235 -6.64 -6.21 38.29
CA ARG A 235 -5.22 -5.85 38.45
C ARG A 235 -4.36 -6.99 39.00
N SER A 236 -4.97 -8.00 39.61
CA SER A 236 -4.28 -9.21 40.05
C SER A 236 -4.11 -10.24 38.96
N ALA A 237 -4.82 -10.09 37.84
CA ALA A 237 -4.77 -11.00 36.71
C ALA A 237 -3.66 -10.63 35.72
N VAL A 238 -3.08 -11.66 35.16
CA VAL A 238 -2.15 -11.58 34.03
C VAL A 238 -2.88 -12.00 32.76
N TYR A 239 -2.76 -11.17 31.73
CA TYR A 239 -3.45 -11.38 30.46
C TYR A 239 -2.46 -11.90 29.41
N PHE A 240 -2.79 -13.02 28.78
CA PHE A 240 -2.09 -13.51 27.62
C PHE A 240 -2.98 -13.37 26.38
N CYS A 241 -2.61 -12.48 25.49
CA CYS A 241 -3.33 -12.21 24.24
C CYS A 241 -2.53 -12.70 23.04
N SER A 242 -3.11 -13.63 22.25
CA SER A 242 -2.46 -14.15 21.06
C SER A 242 -2.31 -13.09 19.94
N ASN A 243 -3.16 -12.05 19.95
CA ASN A 243 -3.11 -10.94 18.99
C ASN A 243 -3.18 -9.57 19.70
N PRO A 244 -2.07 -9.16 20.35
CA PRO A 244 -2.07 -7.93 21.17
C PRO A 244 -2.36 -6.66 20.40
N LYS A 245 -2.01 -6.59 19.09
CA LYS A 245 -2.33 -5.43 18.24
C LYS A 245 -3.82 -5.23 18.04
N ARG A 246 -4.51 -6.33 17.75
CA ARG A 246 -5.96 -6.28 17.52
C ARG A 246 -6.68 -5.95 18.81
N PHE A 247 -6.17 -6.45 19.92
CA PHE A 247 -6.69 -6.11 21.24
C PHE A 247 -6.50 -4.61 21.56
N ASP A 248 -5.32 -4.04 21.29
CA ASP A 248 -5.08 -2.61 21.45
C ASP A 248 -6.00 -1.74 20.60
N ASN A 249 -6.27 -2.17 19.35
CA ASN A 249 -7.25 -1.49 18.50
C ASN A 249 -8.66 -1.55 19.11
N THR A 250 -9.04 -2.69 19.67
CA THR A 250 -10.32 -2.85 20.36
C THR A 250 -10.41 -1.94 21.58
N LEU A 251 -9.35 -1.88 22.41
CA LEU A 251 -9.28 -0.99 23.58
C LEU A 251 -9.41 0.49 23.18
N ARG A 252 -8.73 0.91 22.12
CA ARG A 252 -8.84 2.29 21.60
C ARG A 252 -10.25 2.63 21.13
N LEU A 253 -10.87 1.74 20.37
CA LEU A 253 -12.26 1.93 19.90
C LEU A 253 -13.24 2.07 21.06
N LEU A 254 -12.94 1.45 22.21
CA LEU A 254 -13.75 1.49 23.41
C LEU A 254 -13.33 2.59 24.40
N GLY A 255 -12.34 3.41 24.06
CA GLY A 255 -11.78 4.44 24.95
C GLY A 255 -11.17 3.86 26.24
N LYS A 256 -10.63 2.62 26.18
CA LYS A 256 -9.97 1.94 27.30
C LYS A 256 -8.45 2.11 27.24
N PRO A 257 -7.75 2.03 28.39
CA PRO A 257 -6.30 2.08 28.42
C PRO A 257 -5.66 0.96 27.58
N THR A 258 -4.70 1.32 26.74
CA THR A 258 -4.02 0.41 25.82
C THR A 258 -2.87 -0.33 26.51
N ILE A 259 -2.55 -1.54 26.00
CA ILE A 259 -1.46 -2.37 26.53
C ILE A 259 -0.09 -2.06 25.90
N GLY A 260 -0.04 -1.12 24.95
CA GLY A 260 1.22 -0.70 24.32
C GLY A 260 1.82 -1.78 23.42
N SER A 261 0.99 -2.45 22.61
CA SER A 261 1.48 -3.48 21.70
C SER A 261 2.38 -2.91 20.63
N SER A 262 3.43 -3.66 20.27
CA SER A 262 4.25 -3.30 19.13
C SER A 262 3.44 -3.36 17.85
N MET A 263 3.44 -2.28 17.09
CA MET A 263 2.84 -2.27 15.76
C MET A 263 3.87 -2.71 14.72
N ALA A 264 3.56 -3.79 13.99
CA ALA A 264 4.14 -3.93 12.67
C ALA A 264 3.37 -2.94 11.79
N ALA A 265 4.00 -1.90 11.32
CA ALA A 265 3.40 -1.12 10.27
C ALA A 265 3.24 -2.03 9.05
N GLY A 266 2.02 -2.18 8.56
CA GLY A 266 1.70 -3.10 7.47
C GLY A 266 2.42 -2.80 6.16
N SER A 267 2.85 -1.60 5.93
CA SER A 267 3.83 -1.12 4.94
C SER A 267 4.34 0.20 5.45
N PRO A 268 5.37 0.21 6.33
CA PRO A 268 5.95 1.47 6.77
C PRO A 268 6.34 2.30 5.56
N GLN A 269 6.17 3.60 5.65
CA GLN A 269 6.46 4.53 4.54
C GLN A 269 7.87 4.33 3.97
N VAL A 270 8.81 3.92 4.80
CA VAL A 270 10.19 3.61 4.38
C VAL A 270 10.30 2.31 3.62
N VAL A 271 9.48 1.29 3.93
CA VAL A 271 9.39 0.06 3.12
C VAL A 271 8.82 0.39 1.76
N GLN A 272 7.77 1.23 1.71
CA GLN A 272 7.22 1.72 0.44
C GLN A 272 8.26 2.52 -0.36
N LEU A 273 9.03 3.39 0.30
CA LEU A 273 10.11 4.14 -0.36
C LEU A 273 11.15 3.21 -1.01
N PHE A 274 11.60 2.18 -0.31
CA PHE A 274 12.55 1.20 -0.84
C PHE A 274 11.95 0.35 -1.96
N MET A 275 10.73 -0.18 -1.74
CA MET A 275 10.04 -1.04 -2.69
C MET A 275 9.63 -0.33 -3.97
N LEU A 276 9.02 0.85 -3.86
CA LEU A 276 8.59 1.65 -5.03
C LEU A 276 9.79 2.23 -5.78
N GLY A 277 10.83 2.69 -5.07
CA GLY A 277 12.04 3.19 -5.71
C GLY A 277 12.71 2.15 -6.59
N ASN A 278 12.86 0.91 -6.09
CA ASN A 278 13.36 -0.20 -6.90
C ASN A 278 12.30 -0.71 -7.90
N GLY A 279 11.02 -0.44 -7.67
CA GLY A 279 9.92 -0.69 -8.59
C GLY A 279 9.95 0.14 -9.87
N LEU A 280 10.67 1.28 -9.88
CA LEU A 280 10.82 2.13 -11.06
C LEU A 280 11.68 1.50 -12.16
N PHE A 281 12.38 0.40 -11.88
CA PHE A 281 13.16 -0.35 -12.88
C PHE A 281 12.32 -1.37 -13.68
N GLU A 282 10.99 -1.34 -13.54
CA GLU A 282 10.06 -2.15 -14.33
C GLU A 282 10.02 -1.68 -15.79
N TYR A 283 10.16 -2.63 -16.73
CA TYR A 283 9.95 -2.34 -18.15
C TYR A 283 8.74 -3.14 -18.68
N PRO A 284 7.85 -2.53 -19.46
CA PRO A 284 7.76 -1.10 -19.73
C PRO A 284 7.49 -0.28 -18.48
N LEU A 285 7.89 0.99 -18.49
CA LEU A 285 7.77 1.89 -17.33
C LEU A 285 6.33 1.99 -16.84
N ASN A 286 6.09 1.68 -15.59
CA ASN A 286 4.77 1.63 -15.00
C ASN A 286 4.35 3.01 -14.46
N VAL A 287 3.39 3.64 -15.15
CA VAL A 287 2.88 4.98 -14.78
C VAL A 287 2.31 5.03 -13.36
N HIS A 288 1.64 3.97 -12.89
CA HIS A 288 1.09 3.93 -11.53
C HIS A 288 2.18 4.00 -10.48
N ARG A 289 3.29 3.26 -10.67
CA ARG A 289 4.44 3.31 -9.74
C ARG A 289 5.10 4.68 -9.69
N ILE A 290 5.17 5.39 -10.83
CA ILE A 290 5.71 6.76 -10.85
C ILE A 290 4.81 7.68 -10.02
N ILE A 291 3.49 7.60 -10.21
CA ILE A 291 2.53 8.39 -9.45
C ILE A 291 2.63 8.07 -7.96
N GLU A 292 2.68 6.79 -7.59
CA GLU A 292 2.85 6.35 -6.19
C GLU A 292 4.16 6.87 -5.61
N TRP A 293 5.27 6.75 -6.34
CA TRP A 293 6.59 7.25 -5.94
C TRP A 293 6.60 8.75 -5.68
N LEU A 294 6.03 9.54 -6.60
CA LEU A 294 5.95 11.01 -6.48
C LEU A 294 5.02 11.47 -5.34
N ASN A 295 4.08 10.62 -4.90
CA ASN A 295 3.17 10.92 -3.81
C ASN A 295 3.62 10.40 -2.44
N LEU A 296 4.79 9.75 -2.35
CA LEU A 296 5.29 9.29 -1.06
C LEU A 296 5.46 10.45 -0.08
N PRO A 297 5.00 10.28 1.17
CA PRO A 297 5.17 11.29 2.22
C PRO A 297 6.63 11.46 2.64
N ILE A 298 7.44 10.40 2.54
CA ILE A 298 8.89 10.40 2.72
C ILE A 298 9.52 10.18 1.35
N THR A 299 10.26 11.16 0.85
CA THR A 299 10.81 11.13 -0.52
C THR A 299 12.18 11.81 -0.58
N PRO A 300 13.12 11.30 -1.39
CA PRO A 300 14.40 11.96 -1.64
C PRO A 300 14.32 13.14 -2.62
N ILE A 301 13.17 13.32 -3.29
CA ILE A 301 12.91 14.45 -4.20
C ILE A 301 12.17 15.55 -3.42
N GLU A 302 12.40 16.79 -3.76
CA GLU A 302 11.72 17.94 -3.15
C GLU A 302 10.21 17.83 -3.36
N ARG A 303 9.43 17.98 -2.27
CA ARG A 303 7.97 17.69 -2.26
C ARG A 303 7.15 18.54 -3.22
N GLY A 304 7.50 19.83 -3.35
CA GLY A 304 6.80 20.72 -4.28
C GLY A 304 7.06 20.32 -5.72
N LEU A 305 8.29 19.89 -6.02
CA LEU A 305 8.65 19.36 -7.33
C LEU A 305 7.90 18.04 -7.62
N CYS A 306 7.82 17.13 -6.64
CA CYS A 306 7.01 15.91 -6.78
C CYS A 306 5.56 16.21 -7.15
N ARG A 307 4.92 17.18 -6.48
CA ARG A 307 3.52 17.58 -6.75
C ARG A 307 3.34 18.12 -8.17
N VAL A 308 4.27 18.95 -8.61
CA VAL A 308 4.22 19.57 -9.95
C VAL A 308 4.41 18.50 -11.02
N LEU A 309 5.37 17.60 -10.85
CA LEU A 309 5.62 16.50 -11.79
C LEU A 309 4.48 15.47 -11.79
N CYS A 310 3.94 15.13 -10.64
CA CYS A 310 2.79 14.24 -10.54
C CYS A 310 1.57 14.84 -11.27
N LYS A 311 1.31 16.14 -11.08
CA LYS A 311 0.24 16.82 -11.79
C LYS A 311 0.48 16.82 -13.30
N ALA A 312 1.69 17.14 -13.74
CA ALA A 312 2.01 17.13 -15.17
C ALA A 312 1.79 15.73 -15.78
N LEU A 313 2.20 14.67 -15.08
CA LEU A 313 1.99 13.28 -15.52
C LEU A 313 0.49 12.92 -15.59
N THR A 314 -0.30 13.27 -14.58
CA THR A 314 -1.74 12.97 -14.57
C THR A 314 -2.53 13.80 -15.59
N ASP A 315 -2.08 14.99 -15.92
CA ASP A 315 -2.73 15.87 -16.90
C ASP A 315 -2.33 15.50 -18.34
N SER A 316 -1.05 15.18 -18.61
CA SER A 316 -0.55 14.91 -19.98
C SER A 316 -0.48 13.42 -20.34
N GLY A 317 -0.39 12.53 -19.35
CA GLY A 317 -0.31 11.08 -19.56
C GLY A 317 1.08 10.53 -19.91
N GLY A 318 2.14 11.37 -19.88
CA GLY A 318 3.51 10.98 -20.19
C GLY A 318 4.56 11.70 -19.34
N ILE A 319 5.81 11.23 -19.45
CA ILE A 319 6.97 11.85 -18.82
C ILE A 319 7.92 12.40 -19.87
N ASN A 320 8.74 13.39 -19.49
CA ASN A 320 9.71 14.06 -20.35
C ASN A 320 9.12 14.69 -21.64
N ASN A 321 7.81 14.81 -21.72
CA ASN A 321 7.13 15.58 -22.76
C ASN A 321 7.22 17.09 -22.49
N ALA A 322 6.63 17.89 -23.38
CA ALA A 322 6.71 19.35 -23.28
C ALA A 322 6.07 19.87 -21.98
N GLU A 323 4.91 19.34 -21.62
CA GLU A 323 4.16 19.74 -20.42
C GLU A 323 4.92 19.39 -19.12
N TRP A 324 5.52 18.18 -19.07
CA TRP A 324 6.35 17.76 -17.97
C TRP A 324 7.58 18.66 -17.79
N ASN A 325 8.29 18.92 -18.90
CA ASN A 325 9.50 19.73 -18.86
C ASN A 325 9.21 21.19 -18.53
N ASP A 326 8.16 21.77 -19.12
CA ASP A 326 7.73 23.14 -18.82
C ASP A 326 7.33 23.29 -17.34
N ALA A 327 6.57 22.35 -16.80
CA ALA A 327 6.16 22.33 -15.39
C ALA A 327 7.39 22.22 -14.46
N LYS A 328 8.35 21.32 -14.78
CA LYS A 328 9.63 21.19 -14.07
C LYS A 328 10.42 22.48 -14.09
N ASP A 329 10.61 23.06 -15.28
CA ASP A 329 11.46 24.23 -15.47
C ASP A 329 10.85 25.48 -14.82
N LYS A 330 9.56 25.70 -14.92
CA LYS A 330 8.84 26.77 -14.20
C LYS A 330 9.00 26.64 -12.69
N TYR A 331 8.86 25.42 -12.15
CA TYR A 331 9.06 25.19 -10.73
C TYR A 331 10.50 25.48 -10.31
N LEU A 332 11.48 24.94 -11.02
CA LEU A 332 12.90 25.14 -10.74
C LEU A 332 13.30 26.62 -10.87
N ALA A 333 12.72 27.37 -11.83
CA ALA A 333 12.97 28.78 -12.00
C ALA A 333 12.63 29.61 -10.75
N SER A 334 11.64 29.18 -9.98
CA SER A 334 11.19 29.85 -8.74
C SER A 334 12.05 29.53 -7.51
N LYS A 335 13.08 28.67 -7.60
CA LYS A 335 13.86 28.16 -6.47
C LYS A 335 15.32 28.56 -6.50
N ASN A 336 15.92 28.76 -5.32
CA ASN A 336 17.34 29.08 -5.19
C ASN A 336 18.25 27.87 -5.51
N ASP A 337 17.84 26.66 -5.14
CA ASP A 337 18.63 25.42 -5.27
C ASP A 337 18.33 24.63 -6.56
N LYS A 338 18.13 25.32 -7.69
CA LYS A 338 17.71 24.74 -8.98
C LYS A 338 18.50 23.48 -9.38
N LYS A 339 19.85 23.57 -9.34
CA LYS A 339 20.73 22.45 -9.76
C LYS A 339 20.58 21.22 -8.86
N ARG A 340 20.40 21.45 -7.57
CA ARG A 340 20.19 20.35 -6.60
C ARG A 340 18.88 19.62 -6.86
N PHE A 341 17.79 20.35 -7.04
CA PHE A 341 16.48 19.76 -7.26
C PHE A 341 16.36 19.06 -8.63
N ALA A 342 16.95 19.65 -9.70
CA ALA A 342 17.02 18.99 -10.99
C ALA A 342 17.76 17.65 -10.89
N LYS A 343 18.92 17.63 -10.23
CA LYS A 343 19.70 16.40 -10.00
C LYS A 343 18.93 15.34 -9.23
N GLN A 344 18.02 15.70 -8.33
CA GLN A 344 17.18 14.74 -7.61
C GLN A 344 16.27 13.98 -8.58
N VAL A 345 15.69 14.64 -9.57
CA VAL A 345 14.86 14.00 -10.61
C VAL A 345 15.71 13.03 -11.41
N ASP A 346 16.87 13.45 -11.89
CA ASP A 346 17.75 12.60 -12.70
C ASP A 346 18.21 11.34 -11.96
N VAL A 347 18.42 11.45 -10.64
CA VAL A 347 18.92 10.35 -9.80
C VAL A 347 17.79 9.40 -9.35
N PHE A 348 16.60 9.94 -9.01
CA PHE A 348 15.55 9.21 -8.34
C PHE A 348 14.32 8.92 -9.22
N LEU A 349 14.41 9.20 -10.53
CA LEU A 349 13.42 8.78 -11.53
C LEU A 349 14.14 8.07 -12.70
N PRO A 350 14.63 6.84 -12.49
CA PRO A 350 15.26 6.06 -13.56
C PRO A 350 14.24 5.69 -14.64
N ILE A 351 14.70 5.65 -15.89
CA ILE A 351 13.89 5.23 -17.04
C ILE A 351 14.48 3.93 -17.57
N PRO A 352 13.85 2.76 -17.32
CA PRO A 352 14.32 1.48 -17.80
C PRO A 352 14.23 1.41 -19.33
N GLN A 353 15.18 0.71 -19.97
CA GLN A 353 15.25 0.58 -21.42
C GLN A 353 14.95 -0.84 -21.91
N SER A 354 14.94 -1.82 -21.02
CA SER A 354 14.73 -3.23 -21.35
C SER A 354 14.21 -4.02 -20.16
N ASP A 355 13.74 -5.26 -20.42
CA ASP A 355 13.30 -6.22 -19.38
C ASP A 355 14.45 -6.68 -18.48
N ILE A 356 15.69 -6.62 -18.98
CA ILE A 356 16.89 -6.93 -18.21
C ILE A 356 17.29 -5.68 -17.43
N VAL A 357 17.39 -5.84 -16.12
CA VAL A 357 17.70 -4.75 -15.21
C VAL A 357 19.15 -4.28 -15.38
N ASP A 358 19.33 -2.97 -15.55
CA ASP A 358 20.66 -2.35 -15.49
C ASP A 358 21.16 -2.32 -14.04
N ILE A 359 22.09 -3.23 -13.74
CA ILE A 359 22.62 -3.45 -12.39
C ILE A 359 23.36 -2.22 -11.87
N GLU A 360 24.12 -1.53 -12.70
CA GLU A 360 24.85 -0.34 -12.28
C GLU A 360 23.92 0.84 -11.99
N CYS A 361 22.82 0.97 -12.75
CA CYS A 361 21.77 1.93 -12.45
C CYS A 361 21.08 1.60 -11.11
N VAL A 362 20.74 0.34 -10.82
CA VAL A 362 20.14 -0.07 -9.54
C VAL A 362 21.10 0.17 -8.38
N LYS A 363 22.39 -0.18 -8.53
CA LYS A 363 23.40 0.10 -7.50
C LYS A 363 23.52 1.60 -7.22
N SER A 364 23.67 2.41 -8.27
CA SER A 364 23.77 3.85 -8.16
C SER A 364 22.56 4.48 -7.48
N PHE A 365 21.35 4.05 -7.86
CA PHE A 365 20.11 4.48 -7.22
C PHE A 365 20.12 4.18 -5.72
N ASN A 366 20.40 2.94 -5.33
CA ASN A 366 20.40 2.53 -3.94
C ASN A 366 21.53 3.17 -3.13
N GLU A 367 22.71 3.40 -3.70
CA GLU A 367 23.77 4.18 -3.05
C GLU A 367 23.34 5.63 -2.78
N ASN A 368 22.66 6.27 -3.72
CA ASN A 368 22.15 7.63 -3.53
C ASN A 368 21.01 7.66 -2.51
N LEU A 369 20.13 6.67 -2.51
CA LEU A 369 19.05 6.55 -1.51
C LEU A 369 19.64 6.33 -0.11
N ARG A 370 20.66 5.49 0.03
CA ARG A 370 21.39 5.28 1.27
C ARG A 370 22.05 6.57 1.77
N LYS A 371 22.75 7.30 0.88
CA LYS A 371 23.38 8.60 1.22
C LYS A 371 22.34 9.61 1.68
N TRP A 372 21.19 9.67 1.00
CA TRP A 372 20.08 10.54 1.40
C TRP A 372 19.57 10.17 2.80
N ALA A 373 19.35 8.88 3.09
CA ALA A 373 18.89 8.41 4.41
C ALA A 373 19.88 8.84 5.52
N VAL A 374 21.16 8.59 5.35
CA VAL A 374 22.21 8.98 6.30
C VAL A 374 22.22 10.50 6.51
N GLN A 375 22.03 11.30 5.44
CA GLN A 375 21.95 12.77 5.56
C GLN A 375 20.74 13.21 6.37
N GLN A 376 19.55 12.56 6.18
CA GLN A 376 18.36 12.88 6.98
C GLN A 376 18.57 12.62 8.47
N LEU A 377 19.26 11.54 8.82
CA LEU A 377 19.59 11.21 10.22
C LEU A 377 20.57 12.19 10.85
N ALA A 378 21.50 12.74 10.08
CA ALA A 378 22.50 13.70 10.55
C ALA A 378 21.95 15.12 10.70
N MET A 379 20.80 15.46 10.08
CA MET A 379 20.19 16.78 10.16
C MET A 379 19.54 17.02 11.53
N LYS A 380 19.99 18.05 12.26
CA LYS A 380 19.39 18.46 13.54
C LYS A 380 17.99 19.05 13.37
N ASP A 381 17.75 19.78 12.30
CA ASP A 381 16.46 20.43 11.98
C ASP A 381 15.68 19.64 10.92
N SER A 382 15.62 18.33 11.07
CA SER A 382 14.84 17.46 10.18
C SER A 382 13.35 17.69 10.41
N ASN A 383 12.58 17.79 9.33
CA ASN A 383 11.12 17.88 9.36
C ASN A 383 10.44 16.54 9.76
N TYR A 384 11.23 15.52 10.09
CA TYR A 384 10.75 14.20 10.46
C TYR A 384 10.77 14.01 11.98
N SER A 385 9.71 13.39 12.54
CA SER A 385 9.66 12.96 13.93
C SER A 385 10.73 11.89 14.20
N ASP A 386 11.06 11.67 15.47
CA ASP A 386 12.07 10.68 15.85
C ASP A 386 11.68 9.26 15.43
N ILE A 387 10.38 8.92 15.48
CA ILE A 387 9.85 7.65 14.97
C ILE A 387 10.14 7.48 13.46
N VAL A 388 9.92 8.53 12.68
CA VAL A 388 10.22 8.51 11.23
C VAL A 388 11.71 8.42 10.98
N LYS A 389 12.54 9.07 11.80
CA LYS A 389 14.01 8.93 11.70
C LYS A 389 14.49 7.51 11.97
N GLU A 390 13.95 6.84 12.99
CA GLU A 390 14.25 5.42 13.25
C GLU A 390 13.88 4.54 12.04
N GLN A 391 12.75 4.82 11.42
CA GLN A 391 12.36 4.13 10.19
C GLN A 391 13.32 4.42 9.03
N ILE A 392 13.74 5.69 8.84
CA ILE A 392 14.71 6.07 7.79
C ILE A 392 16.05 5.35 8.00
N ALA A 393 16.44 5.06 9.23
CA ALA A 393 17.65 4.27 9.50
C ALA A 393 17.62 2.87 8.85
N SER A 394 16.43 2.27 8.70
CA SER A 394 16.28 0.98 8.03
C SER A 394 16.61 1.04 6.53
N ILE A 395 16.46 2.20 5.87
CA ILE A 395 16.80 2.38 4.45
C ILE A 395 18.29 2.14 4.20
N GLU A 396 19.14 2.61 5.13
CA GLU A 396 20.59 2.36 5.03
C GLU A 396 20.87 0.86 4.97
N SER A 397 20.23 0.09 5.86
CA SER A 397 20.37 -1.36 5.92
C SER A 397 19.83 -2.06 4.68
N TYR A 398 18.62 -1.67 4.21
CA TYR A 398 18.00 -2.26 3.02
C TYR A 398 18.84 -2.01 1.75
N CYS A 399 19.27 -0.77 1.54
CA CYS A 399 20.11 -0.42 0.39
C CYS A 399 21.45 -1.14 0.43
N SER A 400 22.13 -1.16 1.60
CA SER A 400 23.41 -1.84 1.76
C SER A 400 23.29 -3.34 1.52
N THR A 401 22.19 -3.95 1.97
CA THR A 401 21.90 -5.37 1.76
C THR A 401 21.67 -5.67 0.28
N LEU A 402 20.88 -4.87 -0.42
CA LEU A 402 20.64 -5.04 -1.86
C LEU A 402 21.93 -4.84 -2.68
N ILE A 403 22.72 -3.82 -2.38
CA ILE A 403 24.01 -3.57 -3.03
C ILE A 403 24.92 -4.78 -2.86
N LYS A 404 24.94 -5.38 -1.67
CA LYS A 404 25.72 -6.60 -1.41
C LYS A 404 25.24 -7.78 -2.25
N MET A 405 23.93 -7.98 -2.41
CA MET A 405 23.38 -9.03 -3.28
C MET A 405 23.73 -8.81 -4.76
N LEU A 406 23.86 -7.55 -5.18
CA LEU A 406 24.23 -7.17 -6.54
C LEU A 406 25.74 -7.22 -6.81
N GLU A 407 26.61 -7.60 -5.85
CA GLU A 407 28.06 -7.74 -6.12
C GLU A 407 28.34 -8.83 -7.16
N ASN A 408 27.63 -9.96 -7.11
CA ASN A 408 27.72 -11.07 -8.05
C ASN A 408 26.34 -11.40 -8.61
N PRO A 409 25.77 -10.53 -9.48
CA PRO A 409 24.41 -10.75 -9.98
C PRO A 409 24.38 -11.91 -10.98
N PRO A 410 23.22 -12.61 -11.10
CA PRO A 410 23.02 -13.56 -12.18
C PRO A 410 23.07 -12.86 -13.54
N GLU A 411 23.54 -13.56 -14.56
CA GLU A 411 23.46 -13.07 -15.93
C GLU A 411 21.98 -12.94 -16.34
N GLY A 412 21.58 -11.75 -16.81
CA GLY A 412 20.21 -11.48 -17.22
C GLY A 412 19.23 -11.31 -16.05
N LEU A 413 19.64 -10.66 -14.95
CA LEU A 413 18.76 -10.33 -13.82
C LEU A 413 17.48 -9.65 -14.33
N THR A 414 16.33 -10.27 -14.01
CA THR A 414 15.01 -9.72 -14.39
C THR A 414 14.47 -8.76 -13.33
N PHE A 415 13.50 -7.93 -13.73
CA PHE A 415 12.79 -7.07 -12.78
C PHE A 415 12.05 -7.88 -11.69
N LEU A 416 11.50 -9.04 -12.04
CA LEU A 416 10.82 -9.93 -11.07
C LEU A 416 11.80 -10.42 -9.99
N ASP A 417 13.03 -10.81 -10.39
CA ASP A 417 14.05 -11.22 -9.43
C ASP A 417 14.44 -10.07 -8.50
N LEU A 418 14.63 -8.88 -9.06
CA LEU A 418 14.91 -7.68 -8.26
C LEU A 418 13.78 -7.40 -7.25
N GLN A 419 12.51 -7.50 -7.67
CA GLN A 419 11.37 -7.32 -6.77
C GLN A 419 11.32 -8.37 -5.65
N LEU A 420 11.57 -9.64 -5.97
CA LEU A 420 11.63 -10.70 -4.97
C LEU A 420 12.75 -10.45 -3.97
N TRP A 421 13.92 -10.00 -4.41
CA TRP A 421 15.02 -9.62 -3.53
C TRP A 421 14.63 -8.46 -2.62
N CYS A 422 14.08 -7.39 -3.17
CA CYS A 422 13.62 -6.25 -2.39
C CYS A 422 12.56 -6.64 -1.35
N LYS A 423 11.59 -7.48 -1.72
CA LYS A 423 10.57 -8.00 -0.81
C LYS A 423 11.16 -8.83 0.33
N ASN A 424 12.18 -9.62 0.04
CA ASN A 424 12.88 -10.42 1.05
C ASN A 424 13.73 -9.56 2.01
N ILE A 425 14.28 -8.45 1.52
CA ILE A 425 15.07 -7.50 2.31
C ILE A 425 14.18 -6.62 3.19
N ALA A 426 13.14 -6.04 2.60
CA ALA A 426 12.27 -5.06 3.25
C ALA A 426 11.21 -5.73 4.13
N GLN A 427 11.65 -6.45 5.17
CA GLN A 427 10.72 -6.93 6.18
C GLN A 427 10.23 -5.75 7.03
N PRO A 428 8.91 -5.67 7.31
CA PRO A 428 8.40 -4.62 8.18
C PRO A 428 9.03 -4.75 9.58
N SER A 429 9.74 -3.71 10.00
CA SER A 429 10.23 -3.64 11.38
C SER A 429 9.04 -3.46 12.32
N THR A 430 9.00 -4.25 13.39
CA THR A 430 8.07 -4.03 14.48
C THR A 430 8.63 -2.93 15.39
N TYR A 431 7.84 -1.93 15.68
CA TYR A 431 8.18 -0.92 16.66
C TYR A 431 7.00 -0.63 17.58
N THR A 432 7.28 -0.25 18.80
CA THR A 432 6.25 0.17 19.75
C THR A 432 5.98 1.64 19.55
N GLN A 433 4.76 2.01 19.19
CA GLN A 433 4.38 3.42 19.02
C GLN A 433 4.22 4.18 20.32
N TYR A 434 3.89 3.47 21.38
CA TYR A 434 3.62 4.02 22.71
C TYR A 434 3.79 2.93 23.77
N ASP A 435 4.09 3.32 24.99
CA ASP A 435 4.11 2.43 26.14
C ASP A 435 2.68 2.07 26.58
N ALA A 436 2.57 1.02 27.40
CA ALA A 436 1.29 0.67 28.03
C ALA A 436 0.77 1.83 28.86
N GLU A 437 -0.49 2.16 28.71
CA GLU A 437 -1.12 3.24 29.47
C GLU A 437 -1.33 2.83 30.94
N VAL A 438 -1.32 3.83 31.80
CA VAL A 438 -1.55 3.61 33.22
C VAL A 438 -2.93 2.98 33.45
N CYS A 439 -2.99 1.99 34.32
CA CYS A 439 -4.20 1.21 34.60
C CYS A 439 -4.66 0.28 33.46
N SER A 440 -3.81 -0.02 32.47
CA SER A 440 -4.08 -1.03 31.46
C SER A 440 -3.95 -2.47 32.03
N HIS A 441 -4.27 -3.45 31.19
CA HIS A 441 -4.09 -4.87 31.50
C HIS A 441 -2.62 -5.22 31.66
N THR A 442 -2.26 -6.00 32.70
CA THR A 442 -0.91 -6.57 32.86
C THR A 442 -0.76 -7.74 31.89
N THR A 443 0.05 -7.62 30.86
CA THR A 443 0.17 -8.64 29.80
C THR A 443 1.54 -9.35 29.85
N ILE A 444 1.54 -10.60 29.33
CA ILE A 444 2.76 -11.36 29.00
C ILE A 444 2.79 -11.58 27.49
N ALA A 445 3.99 -11.61 26.90
CA ALA A 445 4.19 -11.78 25.46
C ALA A 445 4.15 -13.26 25.02
N ALA A 446 4.57 -14.18 25.88
CA ALA A 446 4.57 -15.61 25.61
C ALA A 446 4.12 -16.40 26.85
N MET A 447 3.61 -17.60 26.62
CA MET A 447 3.16 -18.53 27.70
C MET A 447 4.26 -18.85 28.71
N GLY A 448 5.51 -18.83 28.26
CA GLY A 448 6.68 -19.11 29.10
C GLY A 448 7.15 -17.93 29.94
N ASP A 449 6.64 -16.71 29.76
CA ASP A 449 7.13 -15.50 30.44
C ASP A 449 6.73 -15.39 31.93
N LEU A 450 6.15 -16.44 32.48
CA LEU A 450 5.81 -16.53 33.90
C LEU A 450 7.01 -17.03 34.70
N HIS A 451 7.62 -16.18 35.54
CA HIS A 451 8.61 -16.61 36.50
C HIS A 451 7.92 -16.99 37.80
N ASP A 452 7.12 -16.10 38.35
CA ASP A 452 6.36 -16.35 39.58
C ASP A 452 4.97 -16.91 39.26
N VAL A 453 4.29 -17.38 40.28
CA VAL A 453 2.92 -17.88 40.21
C VAL A 453 1.97 -16.69 40.13
N ALA A 454 1.15 -16.63 39.08
CA ALA A 454 0.09 -15.63 38.93
C ALA A 454 -1.16 -16.01 39.77
N ASP A 455 -1.82 -15.06 40.39
CA ASP A 455 -3.08 -15.33 41.10
C ASP A 455 -4.19 -15.70 40.09
N SER A 456 -4.22 -15.03 38.96
CA SER A 456 -5.17 -15.32 37.87
C SER A 456 -4.55 -15.08 36.51
N ILE A 457 -4.88 -15.94 35.56
CA ILE A 457 -4.52 -15.76 34.13
C ILE A 457 -5.78 -15.73 33.27
N VAL A 458 -5.85 -14.75 32.37
CA VAL A 458 -6.85 -14.68 31.31
C VAL A 458 -6.18 -14.86 29.97
N TRP A 459 -6.47 -15.96 29.28
CA TRP A 459 -5.90 -16.31 27.99
C TRP A 459 -6.93 -16.15 26.88
N PHE A 460 -6.67 -15.25 25.89
CA PHE A 460 -7.60 -14.91 24.82
C PHE A 460 -6.91 -14.38 23.56
N PRO A 461 -7.46 -14.61 22.37
CA PRO A 461 -8.19 -15.81 22.07
C PRO A 461 -7.26 -17.02 22.21
N ALA A 462 -7.75 -18.10 22.77
CA ALA A 462 -6.97 -19.34 22.91
C ALA A 462 -6.97 -20.11 21.58
N GLU A 463 -6.13 -19.70 20.67
CA GLU A 463 -5.96 -20.29 19.33
C GLU A 463 -4.59 -20.94 19.18
N ASP A 464 -4.45 -21.82 18.18
CA ASP A 464 -3.18 -22.44 17.86
C ASP A 464 -2.20 -21.40 17.28
N SER A 465 -1.09 -21.19 17.97
CA SER A 465 -0.01 -20.30 17.55
C SER A 465 0.96 -20.95 16.55
N GLY A 466 0.68 -22.15 16.12
CA GLY A 466 1.53 -22.93 15.24
C GLY A 466 2.59 -23.75 16.00
N VAL A 467 3.10 -24.76 15.31
CA VAL A 467 4.15 -25.63 15.85
C VAL A 467 5.51 -25.00 15.63
N VAL A 468 6.30 -24.92 16.69
CA VAL A 468 7.71 -24.49 16.56
C VAL A 468 8.48 -25.55 15.76
N ALA A 469 9.03 -25.12 14.62
CA ALA A 469 9.73 -26.02 13.72
C ALA A 469 10.96 -26.65 14.38
N TYR A 470 11.18 -27.93 14.14
CA TYR A 470 12.38 -28.61 14.63
C TYR A 470 13.61 -28.12 13.86
N PRO A 471 14.63 -27.54 14.52
CA PRO A 471 15.71 -26.85 13.83
C PRO A 471 16.64 -27.75 13.01
N PHE A 472 16.68 -29.08 13.31
CA PHE A 472 17.51 -30.05 12.60
C PHE A 472 16.74 -30.94 11.65
N GLU A 473 15.57 -30.52 11.18
CA GLU A 473 14.73 -31.28 10.25
C GLU A 473 15.45 -31.58 8.93
N MET A 474 16.39 -30.72 8.54
CA MET A 474 17.19 -30.90 7.33
C MET A 474 18.19 -32.07 7.42
N LEU A 475 18.53 -32.58 8.60
CA LEU A 475 19.49 -33.67 8.78
C LEU A 475 18.80 -35.04 8.68
N ASN A 476 19.42 -35.95 7.92
CA ASN A 476 19.12 -37.38 8.06
C ASN A 476 19.94 -38.00 9.23
N ASN A 477 19.66 -39.26 9.58
CA ASN A 477 20.34 -39.90 10.74
C ASN A 477 21.86 -39.98 10.59
N ALA A 478 22.40 -40.19 9.38
CA ALA A 478 23.85 -40.27 9.15
C ALA A 478 24.47 -38.88 9.32
N GLU A 479 23.88 -37.85 8.74
CA GLU A 479 24.28 -36.44 8.87
C GLU A 479 24.23 -35.98 10.33
N TYR A 480 23.18 -36.37 11.05
CA TYR A 480 23.06 -36.10 12.47
C TYR A 480 24.24 -36.68 13.26
N SER A 481 24.58 -37.94 13.01
CA SER A 481 25.73 -38.59 13.66
C SER A 481 27.07 -37.96 13.24
N GLU A 482 27.23 -37.51 12.00
CA GLU A 482 28.42 -36.76 11.55
C GLU A 482 28.60 -35.42 12.29
N VAL A 483 27.49 -34.71 12.53
CA VAL A 483 27.48 -33.44 13.26
C VAL A 483 27.84 -33.66 14.74
N GLU A 484 27.30 -34.73 15.38
CA GLU A 484 27.67 -35.10 16.75
C GLU A 484 29.15 -35.51 16.85
N ALA A 485 29.64 -36.33 15.91
CA ALA A 485 31.03 -36.73 15.87
C ALA A 485 32.00 -35.55 15.66
N ALA A 486 31.56 -34.49 15.06
CA ALA A 486 32.28 -33.22 14.92
C ALA A 486 32.27 -32.35 16.21
N GLY A 487 31.67 -32.85 17.31
CA GLY A 487 31.64 -32.18 18.61
C GLY A 487 30.49 -31.17 18.80
N ALA A 488 29.56 -31.11 17.90
CA ALA A 488 28.34 -30.33 18.10
C ALA A 488 27.31 -31.08 18.97
N MET A 489 26.34 -30.36 19.51
CA MET A 489 25.36 -30.88 20.46
C MET A 489 23.90 -30.72 19.90
N PRO A 490 23.58 -31.32 18.74
CA PRO A 490 22.19 -31.26 18.24
C PRO A 490 21.32 -32.10 19.19
N TYR A 491 20.01 -31.78 19.21
CA TYR A 491 19.06 -32.46 20.08
C TYR A 491 17.95 -33.12 19.31
N SER A 492 17.42 -34.22 19.89
CA SER A 492 16.37 -35.01 19.22
C SER A 492 15.04 -34.29 19.13
N ARG A 493 14.15 -34.77 18.22
CA ARG A 493 12.73 -34.27 18.13
C ARG A 493 12.00 -34.46 19.47
N ALA A 494 12.27 -35.55 20.19
CA ALA A 494 11.66 -35.80 21.49
C ALA A 494 12.05 -34.72 22.52
N GLN A 495 13.32 -34.35 22.56
CA GLN A 495 13.79 -33.28 23.44
C GLN A 495 13.24 -31.90 23.00
N HIS A 496 13.17 -31.64 21.70
CA HIS A 496 12.56 -30.44 21.19
C HIS A 496 11.09 -30.32 21.62
N THR A 497 10.34 -31.42 21.50
CA THR A 497 8.95 -31.48 21.95
C THR A 497 8.84 -31.23 23.45
N LEU A 498 9.73 -31.83 24.25
CA LEU A 498 9.76 -31.66 25.70
C LEU A 498 9.98 -30.18 26.07
N ILE A 499 10.99 -29.53 25.48
CA ILE A 499 11.29 -28.10 25.70
C ILE A 499 10.07 -27.21 25.40
N ASN A 500 9.44 -27.41 24.24
CA ASN A 500 8.28 -26.60 23.84
C ASN A 500 7.05 -26.89 24.70
N GLN A 501 6.83 -28.15 25.07
CA GLN A 501 5.73 -28.57 25.92
C GLN A 501 5.86 -27.97 27.32
N THR A 502 7.07 -27.96 27.86
CA THR A 502 7.38 -27.33 29.15
C THR A 502 7.08 -25.84 29.11
N ALA A 503 7.46 -25.15 28.03
CA ALA A 503 7.17 -23.73 27.87
C ALA A 503 5.67 -23.44 27.85
N MET A 504 4.89 -24.18 27.07
CA MET A 504 3.42 -24.02 27.00
C MET A 504 2.73 -24.34 28.34
N GLN A 505 3.15 -25.40 29.02
CA GLN A 505 2.54 -25.84 30.28
C GLN A 505 2.77 -24.84 31.44
N ARG A 506 3.74 -23.91 31.32
CA ARG A 506 3.95 -22.90 32.36
C ARG A 506 2.74 -22.00 32.56
N LEU A 507 2.00 -21.68 31.50
CA LEU A 507 0.75 -20.92 31.62
C LEU A 507 -0.29 -21.59 32.52
N LEU A 508 -0.38 -22.92 32.40
CA LEU A 508 -1.27 -23.73 33.20
C LEU A 508 -0.75 -23.98 34.63
N LEU A 509 0.53 -24.28 34.75
CA LEU A 509 1.12 -24.74 36.03
C LEU A 509 1.46 -23.59 36.97
N ASN A 510 1.77 -22.39 36.44
CA ASN A 510 2.18 -21.24 37.26
C ASN A 510 1.02 -20.27 37.54
N THR A 511 -0.18 -20.79 37.80
CA THR A 511 -1.32 -19.96 38.15
C THR A 511 -2.24 -20.63 39.18
N LYS A 512 -2.96 -19.82 39.97
CA LYS A 512 -3.98 -20.29 40.90
C LYS A 512 -5.38 -20.32 40.30
N SER A 513 -5.65 -19.52 39.26
CA SER A 513 -6.86 -19.59 38.46
C SER A 513 -6.59 -19.31 36.99
N LEU A 514 -7.36 -19.94 36.11
CA LEU A 514 -7.20 -19.84 34.64
C LEU A 514 -8.57 -19.64 33.96
N THR A 515 -8.69 -18.56 33.20
CA THR A 515 -9.80 -18.32 32.30
C THR A 515 -9.35 -18.52 30.85
N ILE A 516 -9.91 -19.50 30.16
CA ILE A 516 -9.64 -19.78 28.74
C ILE A 516 -10.80 -19.20 27.92
N ILE A 517 -10.48 -18.31 27.01
CA ILE A 517 -11.45 -17.71 26.09
C ILE A 517 -11.08 -18.10 24.67
N GLU A 518 -11.89 -18.98 24.07
CA GLU A 518 -11.64 -19.56 22.75
C GLU A 518 -12.45 -18.83 21.67
N ALA A 519 -11.84 -18.55 20.53
CA ALA A 519 -12.52 -18.12 19.32
C ALA A 519 -12.53 -19.27 18.29
N LYS A 520 -13.69 -19.54 17.67
CA LYS A 520 -13.79 -20.58 16.64
C LYS A 520 -13.32 -20.14 15.27
N LYS A 521 -13.29 -18.83 15.05
CA LYS A 521 -12.81 -18.20 13.81
C LYS A 521 -11.89 -17.03 14.14
N CYS A 522 -10.76 -16.97 13.46
CA CYS A 522 -9.85 -15.83 13.49
C CYS A 522 -9.63 -15.34 12.06
N ASN A 523 -9.69 -14.04 11.82
CA ASN A 523 -9.66 -13.44 10.47
C ASN A 523 -10.71 -14.06 9.49
N GLY A 524 -11.86 -14.49 10.00
CA GLY A 524 -12.92 -15.11 9.22
C GLY A 524 -12.75 -16.60 8.92
N GLU A 525 -11.58 -17.17 9.18
CA GLU A 525 -11.28 -18.58 8.96
C GLU A 525 -11.40 -19.41 10.24
N LYS A 526 -11.73 -20.69 10.09
CA LYS A 526 -11.73 -21.63 11.23
C LYS A 526 -10.30 -21.88 11.69
N VAL A 527 -10.08 -21.79 12.99
CA VAL A 527 -8.78 -22.08 13.60
C VAL A 527 -8.79 -23.38 14.36
N ALA A 528 -7.62 -24.02 14.42
CA ALA A 528 -7.41 -25.19 15.24
C ALA A 528 -7.32 -24.79 16.72
N ARG A 529 -7.70 -25.73 17.58
CA ARG A 529 -7.53 -25.57 19.02
C ARG A 529 -6.04 -25.66 19.40
N HIS A 530 -5.64 -24.81 20.31
CA HIS A 530 -4.29 -24.84 20.84
C HIS A 530 -3.98 -26.19 21.51
N PRO A 531 -2.76 -26.76 21.34
CA PRO A 531 -2.40 -28.05 21.94
C PRO A 531 -2.60 -28.14 23.44
N LEU A 532 -2.32 -27.08 24.20
CA LEU A 532 -2.58 -27.02 25.64
C LEU A 532 -4.09 -27.09 25.95
N VAL A 533 -4.95 -26.44 25.17
CA VAL A 533 -6.40 -26.53 25.34
C VAL A 533 -6.88 -27.94 25.06
N LEU A 534 -6.30 -28.63 24.07
CA LEU A 534 -6.58 -30.05 23.79
C LEU A 534 -6.15 -30.93 24.96
N GLN A 535 -4.95 -30.75 25.52
CA GLN A 535 -4.49 -31.48 26.70
C GLN A 535 -5.42 -31.33 27.88
N ILE A 536 -5.86 -30.11 28.18
CA ILE A 536 -6.83 -29.84 29.25
C ILE A 536 -8.17 -30.53 28.96
N ASN A 537 -8.68 -30.36 27.73
CA ASN A 537 -9.97 -30.92 27.33
C ASN A 537 -10.00 -32.47 27.43
N GLU A 538 -8.88 -33.10 27.11
CA GLU A 538 -8.76 -34.58 27.19
C GLU A 538 -8.73 -35.10 28.62
N ARG A 539 -8.32 -34.29 29.59
CA ARG A 539 -8.31 -34.69 31.01
C ARG A 539 -9.68 -34.58 31.69
N ILE A 540 -10.63 -33.87 31.08
CA ILE A 540 -11.95 -33.60 31.68
C ILE A 540 -12.98 -34.55 31.16
N GLU A 541 -13.80 -35.13 32.02
CA GLU A 541 -14.97 -35.92 31.63
C GLU A 541 -16.02 -34.97 30.99
N GLY A 542 -16.41 -35.26 29.74
CA GLY A 542 -17.26 -34.37 28.95
C GLY A 542 -16.50 -33.17 28.34
N GLY A 543 -15.20 -33.02 28.59
CA GLY A 543 -14.37 -31.94 28.05
C GLY A 543 -14.73 -30.59 28.60
N LEU A 544 -14.04 -29.55 28.09
CA LEU A 544 -14.27 -28.13 28.46
C LEU A 544 -15.69 -27.64 28.20
N LYS A 545 -16.43 -28.31 27.32
CA LYS A 545 -17.85 -27.98 27.07
C LYS A 545 -18.74 -28.18 28.30
N SER A 546 -18.33 -29.05 29.23
CA SER A 546 -19.11 -29.32 30.47
C SER A 546 -19.16 -28.14 31.44
N ILE A 547 -18.16 -27.22 31.31
CA ILE A 547 -18.05 -26.00 32.11
C ILE A 547 -18.18 -24.72 31.26
N ALA A 548 -18.60 -24.85 30.01
CA ALA A 548 -18.68 -23.71 29.09
C ALA A 548 -19.70 -22.66 29.60
N GLU A 549 -19.21 -21.46 29.81
CA GLU A 549 -20.05 -20.31 30.09
C GLU A 549 -20.54 -19.71 28.77
N HIS A 550 -21.84 -19.64 28.57
CA HIS A 550 -22.47 -18.91 27.49
C HIS A 550 -22.66 -17.47 27.92
N LYS A 551 -21.77 -16.59 27.51
CA LYS A 551 -21.96 -15.15 27.69
C LYS A 551 -22.38 -14.51 26.38
N ALA A 552 -23.54 -13.86 26.37
CA ALA A 552 -23.86 -12.90 25.33
C ALA A 552 -22.99 -11.66 25.58
N LEU A 553 -22.49 -11.03 24.50
CA LEU A 553 -21.98 -9.68 24.57
C LEU A 553 -23.10 -8.82 25.18
N SER A 554 -22.80 -7.97 26.18
CA SER A 554 -23.79 -7.11 26.76
C SER A 554 -24.45 -6.24 25.69
N ASP A 555 -25.76 -5.95 25.84
CA ASP A 555 -26.56 -5.14 24.90
C ASP A 555 -26.00 -3.72 24.67
N GLU A 556 -25.03 -3.26 25.49
CA GLU A 556 -24.25 -2.04 25.23
C GLU A 556 -23.49 -2.03 23.90
N TYR A 557 -23.35 -3.19 23.25
CA TYR A 557 -22.69 -3.38 21.93
C TYR A 557 -23.64 -3.84 20.82
N THR A 558 -24.88 -4.14 21.12
CA THR A 558 -25.91 -4.12 20.09
C THR A 558 -26.12 -2.66 19.74
N ALA A 559 -25.63 -2.32 18.54
CA ALA A 559 -25.78 -1.04 17.85
C ALA A 559 -26.41 0.04 18.74
N THR A 560 -25.59 0.98 19.27
CA THR A 560 -26.14 2.30 19.55
C THR A 560 -27.14 2.56 18.45
N ASP A 561 -28.40 2.82 18.80
CA ASP A 561 -29.39 3.30 17.86
C ASP A 561 -28.71 4.26 16.92
N HIS A 562 -28.30 3.76 15.76
CA HIS A 562 -28.03 4.63 14.66
C HIS A 562 -29.40 5.27 14.43
N GLN A 563 -29.60 6.45 15.02
CA GLN A 563 -30.64 7.31 14.55
C GLN A 563 -30.41 7.35 13.04
N VAL A 564 -31.22 6.59 12.32
CA VAL A 564 -31.38 6.78 10.89
C VAL A 564 -31.78 8.24 10.83
N ILE A 565 -30.82 9.10 10.53
CA ILE A 565 -31.13 10.46 10.15
C ILE A 565 -32.02 10.26 8.96
N ASN A 566 -33.34 10.36 9.18
CA ASN A 566 -34.31 10.38 8.12
C ASN A 566 -33.81 11.47 7.18
N GLN A 567 -33.20 11.09 6.08
CA GLN A 567 -32.81 12.03 5.05
C GLN A 567 -34.12 12.69 4.61
N SER A 568 -34.31 13.93 4.99
CA SER A 568 -35.28 14.78 4.32
C SER A 568 -34.98 14.66 2.84
N GLU A 569 -35.97 14.43 2.00
CA GLU A 569 -35.83 14.49 0.56
C GLU A 569 -34.97 15.71 0.22
N ASN A 570 -33.89 15.50 -0.53
CA ASN A 570 -32.99 16.60 -0.90
C ASN A 570 -33.82 17.67 -1.60
N PRO A 571 -33.87 18.90 -1.12
CA PRO A 571 -34.66 19.92 -1.77
C PRO A 571 -34.18 20.16 -3.21
N ILE A 572 -35.10 20.25 -4.15
CA ILE A 572 -34.79 20.59 -5.55
C ILE A 572 -34.12 21.97 -5.61
N LEU A 573 -34.51 22.85 -4.70
CA LEU A 573 -34.01 24.22 -4.58
C LEU A 573 -33.22 24.34 -3.27
N VAL A 574 -31.96 24.71 -3.35
CA VAL A 574 -31.12 25.01 -2.20
C VAL A 574 -31.03 26.52 -2.00
N GLU A 575 -31.38 26.98 -0.82
CA GLU A 575 -31.18 28.39 -0.45
C GLU A 575 -29.73 28.56 0.05
N LEU A 576 -29.03 29.54 -0.51
CA LEU A 576 -27.71 29.94 -0.06
C LEU A 576 -27.86 30.80 1.17
N GLY A 577 -27.24 30.42 2.28
CA GLY A 577 -27.18 31.25 3.48
C GLY A 577 -26.39 32.55 3.24
N ASP A 578 -26.48 33.49 4.19
CA ASP A 578 -25.85 34.81 4.12
C ASP A 578 -24.32 34.82 3.93
N HIS A 579 -23.68 33.69 4.16
CA HIS A 579 -22.22 33.55 4.01
C HIS A 579 -21.78 33.09 2.62
N ALA A 580 -22.71 32.71 1.75
CA ALA A 580 -22.39 32.39 0.39
C ALA A 580 -22.27 33.71 -0.44
N ASN A 581 -21.29 34.53 -0.13
CA ASN A 581 -20.86 35.61 -1.01
C ASN A 581 -20.42 34.99 -2.33
N LEU A 582 -21.40 34.74 -3.21
CA LEU A 582 -21.14 34.48 -4.62
C LEU A 582 -20.61 35.79 -5.20
N LYS A 583 -19.36 36.09 -4.93
CA LYS A 583 -18.65 37.12 -5.67
C LYS A 583 -18.77 36.75 -7.13
N GLU A 584 -19.15 37.69 -7.93
CA GLU A 584 -19.12 37.45 -9.35
C GLU A 584 -17.77 36.86 -9.73
N ARG A 585 -17.78 35.88 -10.62
CA ARG A 585 -16.55 35.15 -11.03
C ARG A 585 -15.45 36.13 -11.47
N HIS A 586 -15.84 37.29 -12.04
CA HIS A 586 -14.96 38.36 -12.49
C HIS A 586 -14.08 38.96 -11.37
N GLU A 587 -14.53 38.96 -10.13
CA GLU A 587 -13.73 39.49 -9.02
C GLU A 587 -12.66 38.55 -8.49
N ARG A 588 -12.68 37.26 -8.91
CA ARG A 588 -11.76 36.24 -8.37
C ARG A 588 -10.45 36.13 -9.11
N TYR A 589 -10.38 36.53 -10.34
CA TYR A 589 -9.20 36.36 -11.18
C TYR A 589 -8.67 37.71 -11.61
N GLU A 590 -7.43 38.00 -11.32
CA GLU A 590 -6.70 39.16 -11.84
C GLU A 590 -6.42 39.03 -13.35
N ASP A 591 -6.44 37.77 -13.86
CA ASP A 591 -6.19 37.44 -15.26
C ASP A 591 -7.51 37.35 -16.03
N GLU A 592 -7.74 38.30 -16.97
CA GLU A 592 -8.93 38.34 -17.80
C GLU A 592 -9.19 37.06 -18.57
N ALA A 593 -8.14 36.34 -18.98
CA ALA A 593 -8.30 35.06 -19.69
C ALA A 593 -8.98 34.00 -18.85
N LYS A 594 -8.82 34.03 -17.52
CA LYS A 594 -9.46 33.09 -16.57
C LYS A 594 -10.90 33.49 -16.21
N GLN A 595 -11.30 34.69 -16.53
CA GLN A 595 -12.64 35.20 -16.29
C GLN A 595 -13.61 34.80 -17.41
N ALA A 596 -13.10 34.50 -18.60
CA ALA A 596 -13.89 34.14 -19.75
C ALA A 596 -14.64 32.80 -19.57
N GLU A 597 -15.86 32.74 -20.08
CA GLU A 597 -16.65 31.49 -20.09
C GLU A 597 -16.21 30.57 -21.24
N SER A 598 -16.12 29.28 -20.97
CA SER A 598 -15.94 28.23 -21.96
C SER A 598 -17.26 27.48 -22.17
N TYR A 599 -17.38 26.71 -23.27
CA TYR A 599 -18.56 25.86 -23.45
C TYR A 599 -18.82 24.96 -22.25
N SER A 600 -17.75 24.42 -21.64
CA SER A 600 -17.88 23.53 -20.49
C SER A 600 -18.37 24.25 -19.24
N SER A 601 -17.96 25.50 -19.02
CA SER A 601 -18.47 26.29 -17.89
C SER A 601 -19.92 26.72 -18.10
N ILE A 602 -20.29 27.05 -19.32
CA ILE A 602 -21.68 27.39 -19.69
C ILE A 602 -22.58 26.16 -19.51
N SER A 603 -22.20 25.01 -20.06
CA SER A 603 -22.94 23.76 -19.93
C SER A 603 -23.09 23.37 -18.45
N GLN A 604 -22.03 23.49 -17.67
CA GLN A 604 -22.06 23.18 -16.23
C GLN A 604 -23.00 24.11 -15.46
N LEU A 605 -23.01 25.43 -15.76
CA LEU A 605 -23.91 26.35 -15.12
C LEU A 605 -25.38 26.08 -15.49
N ILE A 606 -25.63 25.76 -16.73
CA ILE A 606 -27.01 25.51 -17.23
C ILE A 606 -27.53 24.18 -16.69
N GLU A 607 -26.74 23.11 -16.81
CA GLU A 607 -27.18 21.74 -16.50
C GLU A 607 -26.92 21.32 -15.05
N HIS A 608 -25.84 21.83 -14.41
CA HIS A 608 -25.40 21.48 -13.06
C HIS A 608 -25.01 22.69 -12.22
N PRO A 609 -25.97 23.63 -11.97
CA PRO A 609 -25.68 24.91 -11.31
C PRO A 609 -25.07 24.73 -9.91
N PHE A 610 -25.44 23.67 -9.16
CA PHE A 610 -24.85 23.37 -7.85
C PHE A 610 -23.36 23.02 -7.98
N THR A 611 -23.01 22.14 -8.91
CA THR A 611 -21.60 21.81 -9.19
C THR A 611 -20.81 23.04 -9.64
N TYR A 612 -21.40 23.87 -10.49
CA TYR A 612 -20.77 25.12 -10.93
C TYR A 612 -20.44 26.05 -9.76
N VAL A 613 -21.37 26.22 -8.83
CA VAL A 613 -21.15 27.04 -7.62
C VAL A 613 -20.06 26.44 -6.76
N CYS A 614 -20.11 25.14 -6.48
CA CYS A 614 -19.10 24.46 -5.66
C CYS A 614 -17.71 24.57 -6.28
N GLU A 615 -17.56 24.22 -7.55
CA GLU A 615 -16.23 24.16 -8.18
C GLU A 615 -15.69 25.51 -8.60
N ARG A 616 -16.52 26.31 -9.27
CA ARG A 616 -16.07 27.55 -9.91
C ARG A 616 -16.26 28.79 -9.04
N CYS A 617 -17.32 28.82 -8.23
CA CYS A 617 -17.55 29.93 -7.33
C CYS A 617 -16.88 29.70 -5.95
N ALA A 618 -17.02 28.55 -5.35
CA ALA A 618 -16.44 28.24 -4.05
C ALA A 618 -15.00 27.68 -4.13
N GLY A 619 -14.57 27.25 -5.32
CA GLY A 619 -13.22 26.67 -5.52
C GLY A 619 -13.04 25.31 -4.88
N LEU A 620 -14.15 24.61 -4.58
CA LEU A 620 -14.09 23.24 -4.06
C LEU A 620 -13.58 22.31 -5.17
N LYS A 621 -12.72 21.42 -4.78
CA LYS A 621 -12.16 20.39 -5.66
C LYS A 621 -12.36 19.03 -5.02
N ASP A 622 -12.61 18.02 -5.85
CA ASP A 622 -12.59 16.65 -5.37
C ASP A 622 -11.23 16.33 -4.77
N LEU A 623 -11.25 15.70 -3.59
CA LEU A 623 -10.08 15.05 -3.02
C LEU A 623 -9.89 13.72 -3.77
N VAL A 624 -9.40 13.79 -5.00
CA VAL A 624 -9.04 12.61 -5.77
C VAL A 624 -7.57 12.33 -5.54
N MET A 625 -7.26 11.09 -5.13
CA MET A 625 -5.87 10.64 -5.14
C MET A 625 -5.34 10.75 -6.58
N PRO A 626 -4.14 11.28 -6.79
CA PRO A 626 -3.55 11.31 -8.11
C PRO A 626 -3.52 9.89 -8.69
N SER A 627 -4.08 9.73 -9.88
CA SER A 627 -4.15 8.47 -10.61
C SER A 627 -3.82 8.70 -12.08
N ALA A 628 -3.37 7.66 -12.76
CA ALA A 628 -3.24 7.72 -14.21
C ALA A 628 -4.58 8.07 -14.85
N GLN A 629 -4.54 8.69 -16.02
CA GLN A 629 -5.72 8.96 -16.81
C GLN A 629 -6.47 7.65 -17.10
N ASP A 630 -7.80 7.74 -17.23
CA ASP A 630 -8.56 6.58 -17.70
C ASP A 630 -8.21 6.20 -19.15
N LEU A 631 -8.52 4.98 -19.51
CA LEU A 631 -8.20 4.44 -20.84
C LEU A 631 -8.79 5.25 -21.99
N GLU A 632 -10.06 5.66 -21.88
CA GLU A 632 -10.76 6.38 -22.95
C GLU A 632 -10.10 7.74 -23.19
N ARG A 633 -9.79 8.47 -22.14
CA ARG A 633 -9.08 9.75 -22.21
C ARG A 633 -7.66 9.58 -22.76
N THR A 634 -6.94 8.54 -22.35
CA THR A 634 -5.59 8.26 -22.84
C THR A 634 -5.61 7.97 -24.34
N LEU A 635 -6.53 7.13 -24.81
CA LEU A 635 -6.69 6.83 -26.24
C LEU A 635 -7.02 8.09 -27.04
N GLY A 636 -7.91 8.95 -26.52
CA GLY A 636 -8.24 10.23 -27.12
C GLY A 636 -7.04 11.16 -27.25
N ASN A 637 -6.30 11.36 -26.16
CA ASN A 637 -5.13 12.24 -26.16
C ASN A 637 -4.04 11.79 -27.14
N VAL A 638 -3.78 10.47 -27.22
CA VAL A 638 -2.82 9.92 -28.20
C VAL A 638 -3.32 10.11 -29.63
N ALA A 639 -4.62 9.88 -29.89
CA ALA A 639 -5.21 10.07 -31.20
C ALA A 639 -5.12 11.53 -31.68
N HIS A 640 -5.45 12.49 -30.83
CA HIS A 640 -5.34 13.93 -31.13
C HIS A 640 -3.88 14.32 -31.43
N LEU A 641 -2.93 13.86 -30.63
CA LEU A 641 -1.52 14.14 -30.85
C LEU A 641 -0.98 13.56 -32.16
N ILE A 642 -1.45 12.37 -32.55
CA ILE A 642 -1.07 11.77 -33.85
C ILE A 642 -1.59 12.66 -34.98
N ILE A 643 -2.83 13.11 -34.93
CA ILE A 643 -3.43 13.98 -35.96
C ILE A 643 -2.68 15.30 -36.01
N GLU A 644 -2.40 15.92 -34.88
CA GLU A 644 -1.61 17.15 -34.76
C GLU A 644 -0.23 17.00 -35.41
N LYS A 645 0.55 15.97 -35.03
CA LYS A 645 1.89 15.71 -35.59
C LYS A 645 1.87 15.50 -37.12
N VAL A 646 0.79 14.92 -37.64
CA VAL A 646 0.65 14.65 -39.06
C VAL A 646 0.25 15.88 -39.86
N PHE A 647 -0.74 16.63 -39.41
CA PHE A 647 -1.37 17.67 -40.25
C PHE A 647 -0.97 19.10 -39.91
N ASP A 648 -0.56 19.39 -38.67
CA ASP A 648 -0.28 20.76 -38.26
C ASP A 648 0.88 21.38 -39.05
N GLY A 649 0.62 22.57 -39.63
CA GLY A 649 1.59 23.35 -40.38
C GLY A 649 2.06 22.70 -41.70
N LYS A 650 1.40 21.62 -42.15
CA LYS A 650 1.83 20.91 -43.39
C LYS A 650 0.76 20.96 -44.49
N PRO A 651 1.16 21.25 -45.74
CA PRO A 651 0.28 20.99 -46.86
C PRO A 651 -0.16 19.53 -46.92
N ILE A 652 -1.40 19.27 -47.31
CA ILE A 652 -2.02 17.94 -47.23
C ILE A 652 -1.20 16.86 -47.96
N LYS A 653 -0.59 17.18 -49.11
CA LYS A 653 0.27 16.26 -49.84
C LYS A 653 1.50 15.85 -49.01
N ASN A 654 2.14 16.84 -48.40
CA ASN A 654 3.32 16.59 -47.55
C ASN A 654 2.96 15.79 -46.30
N ALA A 655 1.79 16.09 -45.70
CA ALA A 655 1.27 15.35 -44.56
C ALA A 655 1.01 13.89 -44.93
N CYS A 656 0.42 13.60 -46.11
CA CYS A 656 0.19 12.24 -46.59
C CYS A 656 1.50 11.47 -46.85
N ASP A 657 2.49 12.10 -47.49
CA ASP A 657 3.81 11.47 -47.71
C ASP A 657 4.52 11.20 -46.38
N TYR A 658 4.43 12.12 -45.44
CA TYR A 658 5.04 12.03 -44.09
C TYR A 658 4.48 10.86 -43.30
N TYR A 659 3.14 10.79 -43.08
CA TYR A 659 2.62 9.72 -42.23
C TYR A 659 2.72 8.34 -42.91
N LYS A 660 2.65 8.24 -44.23
CA LYS A 660 2.81 6.96 -44.91
C LYS A 660 4.20 6.37 -44.75
N THR A 661 5.20 7.23 -44.57
CA THR A 661 6.61 6.82 -44.40
C THR A 661 6.95 6.64 -42.93
N GLU A 662 6.52 7.56 -42.05
CA GLU A 662 7.00 7.69 -40.67
C GLU A 662 5.96 7.28 -39.62
N TYR A 663 4.83 6.64 -40.01
CA TYR A 663 3.74 6.33 -39.10
C TYR A 663 4.16 5.59 -37.82
N GLU A 664 5.06 4.62 -37.96
CA GLU A 664 5.53 3.86 -36.79
C GLU A 664 6.22 4.75 -35.75
N THR A 665 7.10 5.64 -36.25
CA THR A 665 7.80 6.62 -35.39
C THR A 665 6.84 7.58 -34.75
N ILE A 666 5.90 8.16 -35.53
CA ILE A 666 4.89 9.11 -35.04
C ILE A 666 4.03 8.45 -33.95
N PHE A 667 3.59 7.21 -34.17
CA PHE A 667 2.78 6.46 -33.22
C PHE A 667 3.53 6.20 -31.92
N GLU A 668 4.75 5.65 -31.99
CA GLU A 668 5.56 5.32 -30.82
C GLU A 668 5.91 6.58 -30.00
N GLU A 669 6.27 7.68 -30.66
CA GLU A 669 6.50 8.96 -29.99
C GLU A 669 5.23 9.48 -29.30
N SER A 670 4.07 9.44 -29.97
CA SER A 670 2.81 9.92 -29.40
C SER A 670 2.38 9.10 -28.19
N VAL A 671 2.59 7.78 -28.23
CA VAL A 671 2.32 6.92 -27.07
C VAL A 671 3.27 7.24 -25.91
N ASN A 672 4.55 7.50 -26.18
CA ASN A 672 5.51 7.88 -25.13
C ASN A 672 5.19 9.26 -24.52
N GLU A 673 4.68 10.19 -25.33
CA GLU A 673 4.36 11.55 -24.89
C GLU A 673 3.05 11.66 -24.11
N LYS A 674 1.98 10.93 -24.52
CA LYS A 674 0.64 11.07 -23.91
C LYS A 674 -0.05 9.75 -23.58
N GLY A 675 0.59 8.61 -23.84
CA GLY A 675 -0.02 7.31 -23.72
C GLY A 675 0.76 6.30 -22.86
N LEU A 676 1.50 6.73 -21.86
CA LEU A 676 2.34 5.84 -21.05
C LEU A 676 1.55 4.69 -20.42
N LEU A 677 0.28 4.93 -20.06
CA LEU A 677 -0.65 3.90 -19.58
C LEU A 677 -0.78 2.73 -20.56
N LEU A 678 -0.81 3.01 -21.87
CA LEU A 678 -1.01 2.00 -22.92
C LEU A 678 0.20 1.06 -23.08
N ARG A 679 1.35 1.37 -22.49
CA ARG A 679 2.53 0.49 -22.46
C ARG A 679 2.36 -0.69 -21.52
N LEU A 680 1.45 -0.61 -20.56
CA LEU A 680 1.23 -1.67 -19.60
C LEU A 680 0.66 -2.92 -20.27
N PRO A 681 1.06 -4.13 -19.85
CA PRO A 681 0.65 -5.39 -20.49
C PRO A 681 -0.86 -5.58 -20.60
N GLU A 682 -1.63 -5.10 -19.62
CA GLU A 682 -3.09 -5.16 -19.60
C GLU A 682 -3.76 -4.38 -20.73
N TYR A 683 -3.07 -3.38 -21.32
CA TYR A 683 -3.59 -2.56 -22.42
C TYR A 683 -2.94 -2.88 -23.79
N ALA A 684 -2.22 -3.98 -23.90
CA ALA A 684 -1.54 -4.35 -25.14
C ALA A 684 -2.50 -4.54 -26.34
N ILE A 685 -3.72 -5.00 -26.08
CA ILE A 685 -4.76 -5.18 -27.12
C ILE A 685 -5.24 -3.81 -27.60
N GLU A 686 -5.53 -2.90 -26.66
CA GLU A 686 -5.99 -1.54 -26.93
C GLU A 686 -4.92 -0.74 -27.69
N LEU A 687 -3.68 -0.85 -27.28
CA LEU A 687 -2.55 -0.22 -27.97
C LEU A 687 -2.44 -0.69 -29.43
N ARG A 688 -2.50 -2.01 -29.64
CA ARG A 688 -2.45 -2.58 -31.00
C ARG A 688 -3.66 -2.16 -31.84
N ARG A 689 -4.86 -2.12 -31.23
CA ARG A 689 -6.08 -1.68 -31.88
C ARG A 689 -6.01 -0.20 -32.26
N LEU A 690 -5.56 0.65 -31.36
CA LEU A 690 -5.31 2.07 -31.62
C LEU A 690 -4.39 2.26 -32.82
N LYS A 691 -3.25 1.54 -32.84
CA LYS A 691 -2.25 1.62 -33.90
C LYS A 691 -2.85 1.34 -35.29
N LEU A 692 -3.63 0.26 -35.39
CA LEU A 692 -4.27 -0.10 -36.65
C LEU A 692 -5.34 0.88 -37.08
N LYS A 693 -6.22 1.27 -36.15
CA LYS A 693 -7.36 2.14 -36.41
C LYS A 693 -6.97 3.58 -36.71
N MET A 694 -5.93 4.11 -36.07
CA MET A 694 -5.45 5.46 -36.36
C MET A 694 -4.85 5.57 -37.77
N LYS A 695 -4.20 4.52 -38.27
CA LYS A 695 -3.72 4.52 -39.64
C LYS A 695 -4.88 4.64 -40.67
N GLU A 696 -5.94 3.83 -40.46
CA GLU A 696 -7.16 3.92 -41.27
C GLU A 696 -7.83 5.30 -41.15
N ALA A 697 -7.83 5.86 -39.94
CA ALA A 697 -8.44 7.18 -39.67
C ALA A 697 -7.68 8.31 -40.40
N LEU A 698 -6.35 8.26 -40.40
CA LEU A 698 -5.53 9.24 -41.14
C LEU A 698 -5.77 9.19 -42.65
N ASP A 699 -5.90 7.99 -43.24
CA ASP A 699 -6.21 7.82 -44.67
C ASP A 699 -7.58 8.46 -45.01
N LYS A 700 -8.62 8.16 -44.22
CA LYS A 700 -9.97 8.70 -44.43
C LYS A 700 -10.05 10.23 -44.24
N LEU A 701 -9.37 10.73 -43.18
CA LEU A 701 -9.33 12.17 -42.90
C LEU A 701 -8.60 12.92 -44.02
N ALA A 702 -7.49 12.38 -44.52
CA ALA A 702 -6.77 12.95 -45.66
C ALA A 702 -7.64 12.96 -46.94
N GLU A 703 -8.40 11.87 -47.19
CA GLU A 703 -9.32 11.75 -48.30
C GLU A 703 -10.42 12.81 -48.21
N THR A 704 -11.03 12.97 -47.01
CA THR A 704 -12.04 14.05 -46.77
C THR A 704 -11.48 15.43 -47.06
N ILE A 705 -10.28 15.75 -46.57
CA ILE A 705 -9.62 17.03 -46.75
C ILE A 705 -9.38 17.31 -48.24
N ILE A 706 -8.91 16.31 -48.97
CA ILE A 706 -8.62 16.42 -50.42
C ILE A 706 -9.89 16.55 -51.25
N ASN A 707 -10.88 15.68 -51.03
CA ASN A 707 -12.13 15.64 -51.80
C ASN A 707 -12.94 16.92 -51.61
N ASN A 708 -12.91 17.53 -50.45
CA ASN A 708 -13.62 18.79 -50.20
C ASN A 708 -12.78 20.03 -50.49
N GLY A 709 -11.58 19.88 -51.05
CA GLY A 709 -10.71 21.00 -51.37
C GLY A 709 -10.35 21.87 -50.16
N LEU A 710 -10.18 21.26 -49.01
CA LEU A 710 -9.88 21.94 -47.75
C LEU A 710 -8.36 22.08 -47.53
N THR A 711 -7.96 23.11 -46.84
CA THR A 711 -6.58 23.36 -46.42
C THR A 711 -6.56 23.42 -44.93
N VAL A 712 -5.67 22.66 -44.30
CA VAL A 712 -5.45 22.73 -42.84
C VAL A 712 -4.68 23.99 -42.49
N GLU A 713 -5.30 24.84 -41.67
CA GLU A 713 -4.67 26.06 -41.17
C GLU A 713 -3.87 25.79 -39.89
N ALA A 714 -4.49 25.12 -38.94
CA ALA A 714 -3.87 24.74 -37.69
C ALA A 714 -4.60 23.57 -37.04
N CYS A 715 -3.86 22.78 -36.28
CA CYS A 715 -4.40 21.87 -35.27
C CYS A 715 -4.38 22.55 -33.92
N GLU A 716 -5.26 22.14 -33.00
CA GLU A 716 -5.37 22.70 -31.63
C GLU A 716 -5.49 24.25 -31.64
N TYR A 717 -6.32 24.80 -32.55
CA TYR A 717 -6.46 26.24 -32.75
C TYR A 717 -7.17 26.91 -31.60
N GLU A 718 -6.49 27.80 -30.88
CA GLU A 718 -7.04 28.56 -29.76
C GLU A 718 -7.64 29.89 -30.23
N PHE A 719 -8.95 30.06 -30.02
CA PHE A 719 -9.67 31.28 -30.39
C PHE A 719 -9.32 32.43 -29.44
N LYS A 720 -9.27 33.65 -30.00
CA LYS A 720 -9.22 34.87 -29.19
C LYS A 720 -10.51 35.05 -28.40
N GLN A 721 -10.41 35.71 -27.25
CA GLN A 721 -11.59 36.00 -26.45
C GLN A 721 -12.60 36.84 -27.27
N ALA A 722 -13.88 36.50 -27.14
CA ALA A 722 -14.99 37.16 -27.82
C ALA A 722 -16.05 37.65 -26.82
N LYS A 723 -16.62 38.81 -27.04
CA LYS A 723 -17.75 39.26 -26.23
C LYS A 723 -19.01 38.43 -26.55
N TRP A 724 -19.71 38.01 -25.54
CA TRP A 724 -20.98 37.29 -25.66
C TRP A 724 -22.14 38.23 -25.25
N ALA A 725 -22.47 39.16 -26.16
CA ALA A 725 -23.40 40.23 -25.88
C ALA A 725 -24.82 39.76 -25.51
N GLU A 726 -25.24 38.59 -26.04
CA GLU A 726 -26.56 38.01 -25.73
C GLU A 726 -26.65 37.53 -24.26
N ALA A 727 -25.53 37.17 -23.61
CA ALA A 727 -25.50 36.71 -22.22
C ALA A 727 -25.46 37.88 -21.21
N GLY A 728 -25.07 39.07 -21.62
CA GLY A 728 -25.03 40.27 -20.78
C GLY A 728 -23.78 41.11 -20.97
N ASP A 729 -23.83 42.34 -20.47
CA ASP A 729 -22.68 43.24 -20.50
C ASP A 729 -21.50 42.64 -19.66
N GLY A 730 -20.33 42.61 -20.27
CA GLY A 730 -19.11 42.13 -19.63
C GLY A 730 -18.88 40.61 -19.71
N VAL A 731 -19.83 39.83 -20.25
CA VAL A 731 -19.60 38.38 -20.44
C VAL A 731 -18.74 38.14 -21.68
N THR A 732 -17.69 37.38 -21.52
CA THR A 732 -16.74 36.99 -22.58
C THR A 732 -16.66 35.49 -22.71
N LEU A 733 -16.46 35.00 -23.92
CA LEU A 733 -16.12 33.62 -24.24
C LEU A 733 -14.60 33.51 -24.45
N GLY A 734 -14.01 32.47 -23.97
CA GLY A 734 -12.56 32.19 -24.12
C GLY A 734 -12.17 30.78 -23.72
N GLY A 735 -10.90 30.45 -23.89
CA GLY A 735 -10.39 29.12 -23.57
C GLY A 735 -11.02 28.03 -24.44
N SER A 736 -11.57 28.37 -25.61
CA SER A 736 -12.11 27.43 -26.59
C SER A 736 -11.05 27.12 -27.62
N ARG A 737 -10.81 25.82 -27.87
CA ARG A 737 -9.81 25.31 -28.79
C ARG A 737 -10.51 24.35 -29.75
N ALA A 738 -10.40 24.59 -31.05
CA ALA A 738 -10.84 23.63 -32.07
C ALA A 738 -9.69 22.64 -32.36
N ASP A 739 -10.00 21.36 -32.40
CA ASP A 739 -8.97 20.33 -32.63
C ASP A 739 -8.33 20.46 -34.02
N MET A 740 -9.12 20.90 -35.02
CA MET A 740 -8.60 21.23 -36.35
C MET A 740 -9.38 22.36 -36.98
N LEU A 741 -8.68 23.40 -37.44
CA LEU A 741 -9.19 24.49 -38.23
C LEU A 741 -8.75 24.33 -39.69
N LEU A 742 -9.73 24.39 -40.61
CA LEU A 742 -9.53 24.30 -42.04
C LEU A 742 -10.18 25.48 -42.76
N SER A 743 -9.69 25.78 -43.95
CA SER A 743 -10.33 26.72 -44.87
C SER A 743 -10.69 26.02 -46.17
N ASP A 744 -11.79 26.47 -46.76
CA ASP A 744 -12.18 26.09 -48.11
C ASP A 744 -11.66 27.08 -49.14
N LYS A 745 -11.82 26.75 -50.42
CA LYS A 745 -11.37 27.58 -51.54
C LYS A 745 -12.05 28.94 -51.65
N TYR A 746 -13.11 29.21 -50.85
CA TYR A 746 -13.86 30.47 -50.83
C TYR A 746 -13.59 31.22 -49.51
N GLU A 747 -12.52 30.89 -48.79
CA GLU A 747 -12.19 31.47 -47.50
C GLU A 747 -13.17 31.13 -46.36
N GLY A 748 -14.15 30.22 -46.61
CA GLY A 748 -14.98 29.66 -45.54
C GLY A 748 -14.18 28.85 -44.55
N LYS A 749 -14.60 28.82 -43.30
CA LYS A 749 -13.92 28.09 -42.22
C LYS A 749 -14.67 26.81 -41.87
N VAL A 750 -13.91 25.73 -41.68
CA VAL A 750 -14.40 24.43 -41.21
C VAL A 750 -13.65 24.04 -39.93
N MET A 751 -14.42 23.66 -38.94
CA MET A 751 -13.81 23.22 -37.67
C MET A 751 -14.24 21.81 -37.34
N PHE A 752 -13.26 20.98 -37.07
CA PHE A 752 -13.45 19.62 -36.61
C PHE A 752 -13.12 19.52 -35.11
N ASP A 753 -13.99 18.79 -34.41
CA ASP A 753 -13.79 18.40 -33.03
C ASP A 753 -13.74 16.85 -32.96
N PHE A 754 -12.59 16.29 -32.62
CA PHE A 754 -12.34 14.86 -32.62
C PHE A 754 -12.88 14.20 -31.34
N LYS A 755 -13.55 13.06 -31.50
CA LYS A 755 -14.04 12.24 -30.38
C LYS A 755 -13.63 10.80 -30.57
N TYR A 756 -12.85 10.29 -29.62
CA TYR A 756 -12.37 8.91 -29.62
C TYR A 756 -13.16 8.06 -28.62
N SER A 757 -14.37 7.64 -28.99
CA SER A 757 -15.15 6.69 -28.19
C SER A 757 -16.34 6.15 -28.99
N SER A 758 -16.53 4.84 -28.95
CA SER A 758 -17.71 4.20 -29.56
C SER A 758 -19.02 4.54 -28.84
N LYS A 759 -18.97 4.86 -27.57
CA LYS A 759 -20.13 5.27 -26.76
C LYS A 759 -20.57 6.70 -27.09
N SER A 760 -19.65 7.57 -27.46
CA SER A 760 -19.96 8.97 -27.77
C SER A 760 -20.75 9.15 -29.06
N SER A 761 -20.75 8.21 -29.99
CA SER A 761 -21.44 8.34 -31.29
C SER A 761 -22.92 8.57 -31.13
N LYS A 762 -23.61 7.81 -30.28
CA LYS A 762 -25.06 7.96 -30.06
C LYS A 762 -25.39 9.29 -29.36
N SER A 763 -24.60 9.64 -28.33
CA SER A 763 -24.80 10.89 -27.60
C SER A 763 -24.57 12.11 -28.51
N ARG A 764 -23.46 12.13 -29.28
CA ARG A 764 -23.14 13.25 -30.19
C ARG A 764 -24.14 13.36 -31.34
N LYS A 765 -24.65 12.25 -31.88
CA LYS A 765 -25.71 12.23 -32.86
C LYS A 765 -26.98 12.90 -32.29
N THR A 766 -27.40 12.50 -31.11
CA THR A 766 -28.57 13.08 -30.43
C THR A 766 -28.36 14.57 -30.14
N GLU A 767 -27.19 15.01 -29.71
CA GLU A 767 -26.91 16.44 -29.50
C GLU A 767 -27.07 17.28 -30.77
N VAL A 768 -26.62 16.77 -31.93
CA VAL A 768 -26.76 17.46 -33.19
C VAL A 768 -28.21 17.43 -33.66
N GLU A 769 -28.89 16.27 -33.57
CA GLU A 769 -30.31 16.12 -33.97
C GLU A 769 -31.25 17.03 -33.14
N GLU A 770 -31.00 17.14 -31.84
CA GLU A 770 -31.79 17.97 -30.93
C GLU A 770 -31.33 19.44 -30.90
N ASN A 771 -30.38 19.82 -31.75
CA ASN A 771 -29.76 21.15 -31.78
C ASN A 771 -29.26 21.60 -30.40
N ARG A 772 -28.51 20.72 -29.73
CA ARG A 772 -27.89 20.93 -28.39
C ARG A 772 -26.36 20.88 -28.43
N ALA A 773 -25.75 20.85 -29.59
CA ALA A 773 -24.30 20.77 -29.75
C ALA A 773 -23.63 22.11 -29.39
N LEU A 774 -23.72 22.50 -28.13
CA LEU A 774 -23.24 23.81 -27.63
C LEU A 774 -21.74 24.01 -27.92
N GLN A 775 -20.89 22.96 -27.84
CA GLN A 775 -19.48 23.06 -28.16
C GLN A 775 -19.25 23.55 -29.61
N LEU A 776 -19.93 22.94 -30.57
CA LEU A 776 -19.84 23.31 -31.99
C LEU A 776 -20.34 24.73 -32.25
N GLU A 777 -21.42 25.12 -31.59
CA GLU A 777 -21.98 26.45 -31.77
C GLU A 777 -21.13 27.54 -31.08
N VAL A 778 -20.45 27.24 -30.00
CA VAL A 778 -19.43 28.13 -29.41
C VAL A 778 -18.29 28.35 -30.41
N TYR A 779 -17.79 27.30 -31.04
CA TYR A 779 -16.75 27.44 -32.06
C TYR A 779 -17.25 28.28 -33.24
N ARG A 780 -18.46 28.02 -33.74
CA ARG A 780 -19.06 28.81 -34.80
C ARG A 780 -19.20 30.29 -34.41
N TYR A 781 -19.64 30.56 -33.20
CA TYR A 781 -19.78 31.93 -32.70
C TYR A 781 -18.42 32.64 -32.63
N MET A 782 -17.44 32.00 -32.02
CA MET A 782 -16.10 32.59 -31.87
C MET A 782 -15.41 32.79 -33.22
N ALA A 783 -15.52 31.86 -34.14
CA ALA A 783 -15.00 31.99 -35.48
C ALA A 783 -15.60 33.17 -36.22
N LYS A 784 -16.93 33.38 -36.14
CA LYS A 784 -17.59 34.56 -36.71
C LYS A 784 -17.13 35.88 -36.09
N GLN A 785 -16.81 35.87 -34.81
CA GLN A 785 -16.27 37.08 -34.16
C GLN A 785 -14.83 37.38 -34.60
N GLU A 786 -14.03 36.35 -34.83
CA GLU A 786 -12.61 36.47 -35.16
C GLU A 786 -12.34 36.69 -36.65
N PHE A 787 -13.00 35.90 -37.50
CA PHE A 787 -12.79 35.92 -38.97
C PHE A 787 -13.79 36.81 -39.74
N GLY A 788 -14.84 37.27 -39.06
CA GLY A 788 -15.87 38.12 -39.64
C GLY A 788 -17.29 37.53 -39.59
N LYS A 789 -18.28 38.36 -39.38
CA LYS A 789 -19.68 37.92 -39.20
C LYS A 789 -20.28 37.20 -40.42
N ASP A 790 -19.81 37.59 -41.62
CA ASP A 790 -20.28 37.05 -42.91
C ASP A 790 -19.50 35.80 -43.35
N THR A 791 -18.46 35.40 -42.60
CA THR A 791 -17.68 34.20 -42.90
C THR A 791 -18.62 32.97 -42.88
N ASN A 792 -18.55 32.15 -43.92
CA ASN A 792 -19.21 30.85 -43.93
C ASN A 792 -18.46 29.92 -42.99
N VAL A 793 -19.11 29.47 -41.88
CA VAL A 793 -18.52 28.63 -40.86
C VAL A 793 -19.28 27.33 -40.76
N ARG A 794 -18.60 26.23 -41.01
CA ARG A 794 -19.07 24.84 -40.85
C ARG A 794 -18.41 24.20 -39.67
N VAL A 795 -19.18 23.44 -38.92
CA VAL A 795 -18.68 22.75 -37.72
C VAL A 795 -19.12 21.30 -37.69
N ALA A 796 -18.26 20.39 -37.21
CA ALA A 796 -18.59 18.97 -37.14
C ALA A 796 -17.87 18.26 -36.01
N TYR A 797 -18.51 17.25 -35.41
CA TYR A 797 -17.81 16.20 -34.69
C TYR A 797 -17.26 15.18 -35.66
N VAL A 798 -16.01 14.80 -35.46
CA VAL A 798 -15.37 13.69 -36.17
C VAL A 798 -15.15 12.54 -35.20
N LEU A 799 -15.88 11.47 -35.38
CA LEU A 799 -15.83 10.30 -34.52
C LEU A 799 -14.69 9.37 -34.96
N LEU A 800 -13.65 9.31 -34.19
CA LEU A 800 -12.56 8.37 -34.34
C LEU A 800 -12.91 7.03 -33.65
N PRO A 801 -12.42 5.90 -34.07
CA PRO A 801 -11.48 5.64 -35.16
C PRO A 801 -12.12 5.41 -36.55
N ASP A 802 -13.44 5.37 -36.65
CA ASP A 802 -14.12 5.01 -37.92
C ASP A 802 -14.21 6.18 -38.91
N VAL A 803 -13.91 7.39 -38.45
CA VAL A 803 -14.02 8.65 -39.17
C VAL A 803 -15.46 8.84 -39.73
N THR A 804 -16.38 9.09 -38.81
CA THR A 804 -17.73 9.51 -39.13
C THR A 804 -17.88 10.99 -38.80
N ILE A 805 -18.19 11.80 -39.77
CA ILE A 805 -18.37 13.25 -39.59
C ILE A 805 -19.83 13.51 -39.29
N LEU A 806 -20.15 14.00 -38.10
CA LEU A 806 -21.51 14.37 -37.67
C LEU A 806 -21.68 15.89 -37.70
N THR A 807 -22.55 16.36 -38.51
CA THR A 807 -22.80 17.81 -38.69
C THR A 807 -24.27 18.12 -39.01
N ALA A 808 -24.70 19.35 -38.72
CA ALA A 808 -25.96 19.91 -39.19
C ALA A 808 -25.76 20.77 -40.42
N ASP A 809 -24.51 21.05 -40.84
CA ASP A 809 -24.17 21.85 -42.03
C ASP A 809 -24.10 20.97 -43.27
N ASP A 810 -24.25 21.59 -44.44
CA ASP A 810 -24.08 20.92 -45.73
C ASP A 810 -22.58 20.55 -45.91
N PHE A 811 -22.32 19.25 -45.93
CA PHE A 811 -20.99 18.69 -46.10
C PHE A 811 -21.07 17.51 -47.07
N ASP A 812 -20.59 17.69 -48.28
CA ASP A 812 -20.67 16.68 -49.34
C ASP A 812 -19.46 15.74 -49.28
N ASP A 813 -19.54 14.74 -48.38
CA ASP A 813 -18.49 13.75 -48.18
C ASP A 813 -19.10 12.37 -47.88
N ILE A 814 -18.45 11.30 -48.33
CA ILE A 814 -18.91 9.92 -48.12
C ILE A 814 -18.87 9.48 -46.66
N TYR A 815 -18.06 10.15 -45.84
CA TYR A 815 -17.94 9.91 -44.39
C TYR A 815 -18.81 10.83 -43.56
N ALA A 816 -19.49 11.79 -44.19
CA ALA A 816 -20.35 12.74 -43.51
C ALA A 816 -21.78 12.23 -43.37
N ILE A 817 -22.37 12.43 -42.21
CA ILE A 817 -23.76 12.23 -41.90
C ILE A 817 -24.34 13.59 -41.55
N THR A 818 -25.04 14.20 -42.50
CA THR A 818 -25.78 15.46 -42.27
C THR A 818 -27.07 15.15 -41.55
N LEU A 819 -27.19 15.64 -40.32
CA LEU A 819 -28.31 15.38 -39.43
C LEU A 819 -29.32 16.54 -39.53
N LYS A 820 -30.58 16.22 -39.75
CA LYS A 820 -31.68 17.22 -39.73
C LYS A 820 -32.09 17.45 -38.28
N SER A 821 -31.92 18.67 -37.82
CA SER A 821 -32.37 19.03 -36.48
C SER A 821 -33.91 19.08 -36.40
N GLU A 822 -34.46 18.45 -35.38
CA GLU A 822 -35.89 18.56 -35.03
C GLU A 822 -36.29 20.00 -34.63
N ARG A 823 -35.34 20.86 -34.27
CA ARG A 823 -35.46 22.24 -33.84
C ARG A 823 -34.86 23.20 -34.89
N ALA A 824 -35.12 22.92 -36.15
CA ALA A 824 -34.64 23.76 -37.25
C ALA A 824 -35.09 25.23 -37.09
N GLY A 825 -34.13 26.17 -37.06
CA GLY A 825 -34.36 27.60 -36.88
C GLY A 825 -34.19 28.11 -35.44
N SER A 826 -33.93 27.24 -34.43
CA SER A 826 -33.53 27.68 -33.10
C SER A 826 -32.11 28.23 -33.14
N ASN A 827 -31.86 29.29 -32.37
CA ASN A 827 -30.52 29.84 -32.19
C ASN A 827 -29.93 29.35 -30.86
N VAL A 828 -29.09 28.32 -30.91
CA VAL A 828 -28.47 27.66 -29.74
C VAL A 828 -27.72 28.65 -28.84
N MET A 829 -26.95 29.55 -29.42
CA MET A 829 -26.20 30.55 -28.64
C MET A 829 -27.08 31.54 -27.91
N ARG A 830 -28.23 31.95 -28.53
CA ARG A 830 -29.21 32.83 -27.88
C ARG A 830 -29.97 32.09 -26.76
N GLU A 831 -30.34 30.85 -26.98
CA GLU A 831 -31.00 30.01 -25.98
C GLU A 831 -30.05 29.72 -24.79
N ALA A 832 -28.79 29.42 -25.06
CA ALA A 832 -27.75 29.27 -24.01
C ALA A 832 -27.55 30.58 -23.24
N ALA A 833 -27.54 31.73 -23.93
CA ALA A 833 -27.47 33.06 -23.28
C ALA A 833 -28.68 33.35 -22.38
N ASN A 834 -29.88 32.99 -22.80
CA ASN A 834 -31.08 33.12 -21.98
C ASN A 834 -31.01 32.25 -20.73
N SER A 835 -30.61 30.98 -20.89
CA SER A 835 -30.39 30.05 -19.74
C SER A 835 -29.27 30.52 -18.81
N TYR A 836 -28.17 31.03 -19.37
CA TYR A 836 -27.06 31.59 -18.61
C TYR A 836 -27.53 32.78 -17.75
N ARG A 837 -28.27 33.73 -18.30
CA ARG A 837 -28.83 34.86 -17.54
C ARG A 837 -29.80 34.41 -16.46
N LEU A 838 -30.71 33.48 -16.78
CA LEU A 838 -31.65 32.92 -15.80
C LEU A 838 -30.90 32.31 -14.59
N ARG A 839 -29.85 31.53 -14.85
CA ARG A 839 -29.03 30.92 -13.77
C ARG A 839 -28.37 32.00 -12.92
N TRP A 840 -27.77 33.03 -13.53
CA TRP A 840 -27.14 34.10 -12.77
C TRP A 840 -28.17 34.92 -11.97
N GLU A 841 -29.38 35.13 -12.47
CA GLU A 841 -30.48 35.77 -11.73
C GLU A 841 -30.86 34.90 -10.49
N GLN A 842 -30.96 33.60 -10.66
CA GLN A 842 -31.18 32.67 -9.54
C GLN A 842 -30.07 32.75 -8.51
N LEU A 843 -28.81 32.69 -8.95
CA LEU A 843 -27.65 32.77 -8.07
C LEU A 843 -27.57 34.12 -7.34
N LYS A 844 -27.85 35.23 -8.00
CA LYS A 844 -27.92 36.57 -7.38
C LYS A 844 -29.07 36.65 -6.35
N ALA A 845 -30.15 35.91 -6.55
CA ALA A 845 -31.25 35.79 -5.61
C ALA A 845 -30.95 34.80 -4.45
N GLY A 846 -29.77 34.20 -4.41
CA GLY A 846 -29.37 33.22 -3.42
C GLY A 846 -29.96 31.83 -3.61
N LYS A 847 -30.39 31.49 -4.80
CA LYS A 847 -31.07 30.23 -5.12
C LYS A 847 -30.28 29.38 -6.11
N ILE A 848 -30.16 28.09 -5.83
CA ILE A 848 -29.54 27.12 -6.72
C ILE A 848 -30.51 25.97 -6.94
N GLU A 849 -30.83 25.69 -8.18
CA GLU A 849 -31.61 24.52 -8.53
C GLU A 849 -30.77 23.27 -8.59
N ARG A 850 -31.28 22.22 -7.99
CA ARG A 850 -30.71 20.86 -8.11
C ARG A 850 -31.40 20.12 -9.24
N VAL A 851 -30.60 19.58 -10.15
CA VAL A 851 -31.08 18.95 -11.39
C VAL A 851 -31.65 17.55 -11.19
N GLU A 852 -31.67 17.02 -9.98
CA GLU A 852 -32.17 15.66 -9.72
C GLU A 852 -33.60 15.36 -10.16
N GLY A 853 -34.47 16.37 -10.25
CA GLY A 853 -35.83 16.22 -10.73
C GLY A 853 -35.98 16.32 -12.26
N CYS A 854 -34.98 16.78 -12.97
CA CYS A 854 -35.09 17.07 -14.41
C CYS A 854 -35.05 15.82 -15.28
N ALA A 855 -34.32 14.80 -14.85
CA ALA A 855 -34.21 13.52 -15.57
C ALA A 855 -35.54 12.74 -15.64
N THR A 856 -36.53 13.09 -14.83
CA THR A 856 -37.84 12.41 -14.77
C THR A 856 -38.98 13.21 -15.34
N GLY A 857 -38.74 14.42 -15.81
CA GLY A 857 -39.79 15.33 -16.31
C GLY A 857 -40.76 15.84 -15.23
N THR A 858 -40.43 15.69 -13.96
CA THR A 858 -41.31 16.01 -12.83
C THR A 858 -40.89 17.24 -12.02
N GLY A 859 -39.87 17.97 -12.42
CA GLY A 859 -39.42 19.18 -11.72
C GLY A 859 -39.81 20.45 -12.42
N GLU A 860 -39.74 21.60 -11.74
CA GLU A 860 -39.96 22.96 -12.33
C GLU A 860 -39.09 23.23 -13.56
N TYR A 861 -38.02 22.49 -13.74
CA TYR A 861 -37.11 22.53 -14.86
C TYR A 861 -37.67 22.03 -16.18
N ALA A 862 -38.43 20.96 -16.14
CA ALA A 862 -39.02 20.34 -17.33
C ALA A 862 -39.99 21.28 -18.05
N VAL A 863 -40.53 22.30 -17.37
CA VAL A 863 -41.51 23.25 -17.87
C VAL A 863 -40.87 24.52 -18.46
N GLN A 864 -39.55 24.71 -18.20
CA GLN A 864 -38.90 25.98 -18.62
C GLN A 864 -38.23 25.92 -19.98
N GLU A 865 -38.28 24.78 -20.63
CA GLU A 865 -37.49 24.47 -21.81
C GLU A 865 -37.98 25.08 -23.10
N ALA A 866 -38.00 24.37 -24.17
CA ALA A 866 -38.20 24.82 -25.55
C ALA A 866 -39.25 25.93 -25.79
N ASP A 867 -40.33 25.96 -25.00
CA ASP A 867 -41.42 26.92 -25.16
C ASP A 867 -41.10 28.35 -24.68
N LYS A 868 -39.99 28.53 -23.95
CA LYS A 868 -39.54 29.82 -23.40
C LYS A 868 -38.24 30.33 -24.01
N GLY A 869 -37.71 29.67 -25.05
CA GLY A 869 -36.43 30.06 -25.68
C GLY A 869 -35.21 29.84 -24.81
N LEU A 870 -35.26 28.88 -23.93
CA LEU A 870 -34.14 28.41 -23.12
C LEU A 870 -33.44 27.25 -23.80
N PHE A 871 -32.17 27.05 -23.44
CA PHE A 871 -31.37 25.92 -23.90
C PHE A 871 -31.94 24.60 -23.32
N PRO A 872 -32.23 23.60 -24.17
CA PRO A 872 -32.84 22.37 -23.73
C PRO A 872 -31.84 21.52 -22.91
N LEU A 873 -32.27 21.10 -21.73
CA LEU A 873 -31.46 20.24 -20.87
C LEU A 873 -31.40 18.82 -21.44
N SER A 874 -30.28 18.15 -21.25
CA SER A 874 -30.15 16.75 -21.62
C SER A 874 -30.98 15.87 -20.67
N VAL A 875 -31.66 14.86 -21.22
CA VAL A 875 -32.32 13.83 -20.41
C VAL A 875 -31.25 12.84 -19.99
N TYR A 876 -30.82 12.95 -18.75
CA TYR A 876 -29.86 11.98 -18.20
C TYR A 876 -30.57 10.73 -17.71
N ASP A 877 -30.03 9.57 -18.00
CA ASP A 877 -30.39 8.33 -17.29
C ASP A 877 -30.11 8.54 -15.79
N LYS A 878 -31.06 8.19 -14.92
CA LYS A 878 -30.96 8.30 -13.43
C LYS A 878 -29.64 7.81 -12.87
N LYS A 879 -28.99 6.89 -13.55
CA LYS A 879 -27.71 6.30 -13.17
C LYS A 879 -26.52 7.26 -13.32
N TYR A 880 -26.63 8.28 -14.16
CA TYR A 880 -25.53 9.20 -14.50
C TYR A 880 -25.79 10.66 -14.15
N SER A 881 -26.99 11.00 -13.74
CA SER A 881 -27.40 12.37 -13.46
C SER A 881 -27.04 12.88 -12.07
N GLU A 882 -26.39 12.06 -11.26
CA GLU A 882 -26.03 12.46 -9.89
C GLU A 882 -24.89 13.47 -9.92
N ASP A 883 -25.18 14.67 -9.40
CA ASP A 883 -24.18 15.67 -9.11
C ASP A 883 -23.11 15.05 -8.21
N LYS A 884 -21.85 15.24 -8.56
CA LYS A 884 -20.74 14.60 -7.84
C LYS A 884 -20.64 15.03 -6.37
N PHE A 885 -21.13 16.22 -6.03
CA PHE A 885 -21.21 16.69 -4.64
C PHE A 885 -22.41 16.12 -3.88
N ASP A 886 -23.42 15.62 -4.57
CA ASP A 886 -24.57 14.94 -3.98
C ASP A 886 -24.32 13.45 -3.69
N LYS A 887 -23.35 12.83 -4.37
CA LYS A 887 -23.02 11.40 -4.17
C LYS A 887 -22.62 11.08 -2.74
N GLY A 888 -21.97 12.01 -2.04
CA GLY A 888 -21.58 11.85 -0.64
C GLY A 888 -22.79 11.69 0.29
N TYR A 889 -23.91 12.34 0.01
CA TYR A 889 -25.13 12.26 0.82
C TYR A 889 -25.88 10.93 0.63
N LYS A 890 -25.86 10.36 -0.58
CA LYS A 890 -26.57 9.10 -0.88
C LYS A 890 -25.86 7.86 -0.34
N ASN A 891 -24.56 7.91 -0.15
CA ASN A 891 -23.77 6.81 0.37
C ASN A 891 -23.77 6.72 1.90
N LEU A 892 -24.45 7.64 2.59
CA LEU A 892 -24.66 7.61 4.05
C LEU A 892 -25.94 6.87 4.45
N LYS A 893 -26.58 6.13 3.55
CA LYS A 893 -27.73 5.25 3.83
C LYS A 893 -27.28 3.87 4.26
#